data_39b62893977b3974bbc2df71962a15f2
#
_entry.id   39b62893977b3974bbc2df71962a15f2
#
_cell.length_a   1.000
_cell.length_b   1.000
_cell.length_c   1.000
_cell.angle_alpha   90.00
_cell.angle_beta   90.00
_cell.angle_gamma   90.00
#
_symmetry.space_group_name_H-M   'P 1'
#
loop_
_entity.id
_entity.type
_entity.pdbx_description
1 polymer ?
#
loop_
_entity_poly.entity_id
_entity_poly.type
_entity_poly.pdbx_seq_one_letter_code
_entity_poly.pdbx_strand_id
1 'polypeptide(L)'
;MGRDRLLITLLVGVFLAAASGASAQQASGIAGVVRDESGGVLPGVTVEAASPALIEKVRSAVSDGDGRYNIVDLRPGTYVVTFSLAGFSTVKREGIVLTAGFTAAVNGDMKVGALEETITVTGATPLVDTANVRQQKVVSAELLQTLPSGSQALQNLVTLTPGMTGTPDVGGSSGLYRTNGPRASTYHGKAGVKVMYDGLNILAAGGTGASNGYLPNQAFAEETTLETGGISAESAASGISMNVIPKTGGNTFTFGANTLLTTERLHANNLTDELRNRGVAFTSKVLHLYDLNLIAGGPIKKDRIWFFAANRYAGNKNTVGGQYFNATQGTPFFTPDLSRQQYRQEWVKSLGTRVTWQLSEKNKLSVFADTQGFYNRGRGEFVAPESSGLAFNLAPQGLYQASLNSVRSNKLLLEAGMSYAMNRWPFPSPGADFMRVSPDDISILEQSTGFRYNAKQTYNDVVDQFRIAERFSVSYVTGSHAIKFGGQFEQGINNQDQQVHGDVNYIFLRGVPNTVTQWTTPYLVKNRMRDAGFFAQDQWAIQRLTLNYGLRLDHFLAFVPAQDLPATRFAEARSFDAVDNIPSWRDINPRFGASYDVFGNGRTALKFSAGRYLEQLGAGIANDNNPIVRSVLSANRIWNDSNGNYAPDCDLTNLSGNGECGPINNLNFGRSNPNANQYDPAILTGFGQRTFAWDIATEVQHQLRPGISTTMGYYRNWSSKFRTTDNTRVTPADYTPFCVTAPLDPRLPGGGGYEVCGMADVAPAKFGQVANVVTRADPFFADGSDVTCDSTAGVAGRNGAACGRSDFFNVSVNSRFASGIQLGGGVDTGRTVTDRCFVVDSPQELLNCRIITPYKAQTQVKAFWSFPLPLEFSFSGTVQNLPGASFVADYPATNVEIARSLGRDLAACGTRTGAACTATATVPLIKPMTNFLSRRTQVDLRLTKGIKLTSRVRLQAILDLYNVMNASTVLAVNSTYGSAWQRPVSDNAIGGVDPILPGRLIQFGAQLKF
;
A
#
# COMPACT_ATOMS: atom_id res chain seq x y z
N MET A 1 -8.02 -15.15 -25.56
CA MET A 1 -7.32 -16.41 -25.23
C MET A 1 -6.17 -16.79 -26.17
N GLY A 2 -6.24 -16.59 -27.47
CA GLY A 2 -5.15 -16.95 -28.41
C GLY A 2 -3.95 -16.01 -28.39
N ARG A 3 -4.17 -14.71 -28.29
CA ARG A 3 -3.11 -13.67 -28.31
C ARG A 3 -2.24 -13.68 -27.06
N ASP A 4 -2.79 -13.98 -25.90
CA ASP A 4 -2.05 -14.00 -24.63
C ASP A 4 -1.14 -15.23 -24.53
N ARG A 5 -1.56 -16.37 -25.07
CA ARG A 5 -0.72 -17.57 -25.17
C ARG A 5 0.44 -17.37 -26.15
N LEU A 6 0.22 -16.66 -27.26
CA LEU A 6 1.27 -16.32 -28.22
C LEU A 6 2.29 -15.33 -27.63
N LEU A 7 1.82 -14.35 -26.86
CA LEU A 7 2.70 -13.38 -26.16
C LEU A 7 3.55 -14.07 -25.08
N ILE A 8 2.99 -14.98 -24.30
CA ILE A 8 3.73 -15.76 -23.29
C ILE A 8 4.76 -16.66 -23.96
N THR A 9 4.40 -17.31 -25.08
CA THR A 9 5.32 -18.19 -25.84
C THR A 9 6.42 -17.37 -26.54
N LEU A 10 6.12 -16.20 -27.07
CA LEU A 10 7.07 -15.25 -27.66
C LEU A 10 7.99 -14.65 -26.59
N LEU A 11 7.46 -14.25 -25.42
CA LEU A 11 8.25 -13.76 -24.30
C LEU A 11 9.20 -14.82 -23.75
N VAL A 12 8.76 -16.05 -23.62
CA VAL A 12 9.62 -17.19 -23.24
C VAL A 12 10.66 -17.47 -24.31
N GLY A 13 10.29 -17.39 -25.60
CA GLY A 13 11.19 -17.59 -26.74
C GLY A 13 12.25 -16.48 -26.86
N VAL A 14 11.86 -15.22 -26.70
CA VAL A 14 12.78 -14.07 -26.71
C VAL A 14 13.72 -14.11 -25.48
N PHE A 15 13.24 -14.59 -24.34
CA PHE A 15 14.05 -14.73 -23.13
C PHE A 15 15.11 -15.84 -23.28
N LEU A 16 14.79 -16.91 -23.97
CA LEU A 16 15.73 -17.99 -24.28
C LEU A 16 16.79 -17.56 -25.31
N ALA A 17 16.48 -16.60 -26.18
CA ALA A 17 17.40 -16.06 -27.19
C ALA A 17 18.28 -14.90 -26.65
N ALA A 18 17.81 -14.16 -25.63
CA ALA A 18 18.50 -13.03 -25.02
C ALA A 18 19.28 -13.37 -23.73
N ALA A 19 19.63 -14.64 -23.50
CA ALA A 19 20.26 -15.14 -22.28
C ALA A 19 21.71 -14.65 -22.04
N SER A 20 21.89 -13.34 -21.98
CA SER A 20 23.11 -12.71 -21.47
C SER A 20 22.75 -11.61 -20.48
N GLY A 21 22.51 -11.96 -19.20
CA GLY A 21 22.32 -10.97 -18.13
C GLY A 21 21.42 -11.44 -16.98
N ALA A 22 21.78 -11.25 -15.88
CA ALA A 22 21.71 -11.64 -14.49
C ALA A 22 20.66 -10.96 -13.57
N SER A 23 20.34 -11.40 -12.34
CA SER A 23 19.34 -10.85 -11.43
C SER A 23 19.77 -10.62 -9.99
N ALA A 24 19.21 -9.60 -9.31
CA ALA A 24 19.55 -9.23 -7.94
C ALA A 24 18.56 -9.76 -6.85
N GLN A 25 19.13 -10.32 -5.78
CA GLN A 25 18.50 -10.54 -4.49
C GLN A 25 19.11 -9.52 -3.51
N GLN A 26 18.38 -9.10 -2.45
CA GLN A 26 18.99 -8.28 -1.38
C GLN A 26 20.17 -9.04 -0.79
N ALA A 27 21.35 -8.52 -1.03
CA ALA A 27 22.58 -9.18 -0.62
C ALA A 27 22.74 -9.10 0.89
N SER A 28 22.82 -10.24 1.56
CA SER A 28 23.29 -10.35 2.93
C SER A 28 24.80 -10.62 2.90
N GLY A 29 25.49 -10.41 4.01
CA GLY A 29 26.92 -10.58 4.05
C GLY A 29 27.44 -11.08 5.39
N ILE A 30 28.69 -11.53 5.40
CA ILE A 30 29.48 -11.78 6.59
C ILE A 30 30.77 -10.99 6.42
N ALA A 31 31.05 -10.11 7.38
CA ALA A 31 32.26 -9.29 7.39
C ALA A 31 32.91 -9.34 8.76
N GLY A 32 34.20 -9.03 8.84
CA GLY A 32 34.87 -9.01 10.14
C GLY A 32 36.36 -8.74 10.01
N VAL A 33 37.04 -8.84 11.15
CA VAL A 33 38.50 -8.69 11.25
C VAL A 33 39.07 -10.00 11.83
N VAL A 34 40.16 -10.48 11.24
CA VAL A 34 40.91 -11.61 11.78
C VAL A 34 42.13 -11.09 12.51
N ARG A 35 42.33 -11.61 13.71
CA ARG A 35 43.42 -11.21 14.62
C ARG A 35 44.09 -12.44 15.26
N ASP A 36 45.31 -12.25 15.69
CA ASP A 36 45.97 -13.20 16.56
C ASP A 36 45.66 -12.96 18.07
N GLU A 37 46.16 -13.79 18.97
CA GLU A 37 45.93 -13.66 20.42
C GLU A 37 46.53 -12.36 20.99
N SER A 38 47.51 -11.75 20.34
CA SER A 38 48.10 -10.47 20.77
C SER A 38 47.25 -9.27 20.36
N GLY A 39 46.22 -9.49 19.54
CA GLY A 39 45.39 -8.44 18.94
C GLY A 39 45.92 -7.92 17.61
N GLY A 40 47.04 -8.45 17.11
CA GLY A 40 47.60 -8.12 15.80
C GLY A 40 46.70 -8.60 14.66
N VAL A 41 46.53 -7.79 13.62
CA VAL A 41 45.70 -8.16 12.46
C VAL A 41 46.40 -9.19 11.61
N LEU A 42 45.66 -10.15 11.06
CA LEU A 42 46.17 -11.23 10.23
C LEU A 42 45.72 -11.08 8.77
N PRO A 43 46.56 -10.60 7.85
CA PRO A 43 46.31 -10.63 6.44
C PRO A 43 46.51 -12.03 5.85
N GLY A 44 45.84 -12.30 4.71
CA GLY A 44 46.00 -13.55 3.97
C GLY A 44 45.22 -14.73 4.54
N VAL A 45 44.39 -14.55 5.56
CA VAL A 45 43.54 -15.62 6.12
C VAL A 45 42.43 -15.95 5.12
N THR A 46 42.28 -17.21 4.79
CA THR A 46 41.15 -17.73 4.03
C THR A 46 39.94 -17.84 4.96
N VAL A 47 38.88 -17.14 4.63
CA VAL A 47 37.60 -17.18 5.38
C VAL A 47 36.55 -17.83 4.49
N GLU A 48 35.96 -18.92 4.97
CA GLU A 48 34.94 -19.68 4.25
C GLU A 48 33.61 -19.62 5.00
N ALA A 49 32.55 -19.22 4.29
CA ALA A 49 31.17 -19.26 4.77
C ALA A 49 30.43 -20.42 4.10
N ALA A 50 30.12 -21.43 4.86
CA ALA A 50 29.41 -22.63 4.42
C ALA A 50 27.95 -22.61 4.89
N SER A 51 27.01 -22.93 4.01
CA SER A 51 25.59 -23.05 4.34
C SER A 51 24.84 -23.94 3.33
N PRO A 52 23.85 -24.73 3.77
CA PRO A 52 22.91 -25.39 2.87
C PRO A 52 22.09 -24.42 2.01
N ALA A 53 21.97 -23.16 2.44
CA ALA A 53 21.28 -22.10 1.69
C ALA A 53 22.08 -21.65 0.45
N LEU A 54 23.40 -21.84 0.44
CA LEU A 54 24.26 -21.56 -0.70
C LEU A 54 24.19 -22.69 -1.73
N ILE A 55 24.25 -22.32 -2.98
CA ILE A 55 24.25 -23.23 -4.11
C ILE A 55 25.59 -23.91 -4.25
N GLU A 56 26.63 -23.09 -4.16
CA GLU A 56 28.04 -23.49 -4.16
C GLU A 56 28.46 -24.16 -2.85
N LYS A 57 27.54 -24.25 -1.86
CA LYS A 57 27.73 -24.77 -0.49
C LYS A 57 28.71 -23.96 0.35
N VAL A 58 29.73 -23.40 -0.25
CA VAL A 58 30.77 -22.61 0.40
C VAL A 58 31.12 -21.39 -0.44
N ARG A 59 31.26 -20.24 0.21
CA ARG A 59 31.81 -19.02 -0.41
C ARG A 59 33.01 -18.54 0.42
N SER A 60 34.07 -18.12 -0.22
CA SER A 60 35.31 -17.73 0.44
C SER A 60 35.74 -16.31 0.12
N ALA A 61 36.45 -15.69 1.04
CA ALA A 61 37.18 -14.44 0.89
C ALA A 61 38.54 -14.57 1.59
N VAL A 62 39.47 -13.67 1.26
CA VAL A 62 40.78 -13.61 1.91
C VAL A 62 40.89 -12.27 2.64
N SER A 63 41.42 -12.26 3.86
CA SER A 63 41.63 -11.05 4.63
C SER A 63 42.66 -10.13 3.98
N ASP A 64 42.41 -8.85 3.97
CA ASP A 64 43.28 -7.80 3.43
C ASP A 64 44.44 -7.43 4.38
N GLY A 65 45.24 -6.39 4.02
CA GLY A 65 46.36 -5.90 4.82
C GLY A 65 46.00 -5.45 6.23
N ASP A 66 44.73 -5.09 6.46
CA ASP A 66 44.17 -4.70 7.78
C ASP A 66 43.49 -5.88 8.49
N GLY A 67 43.67 -7.12 8.00
CA GLY A 67 43.04 -8.33 8.51
C GLY A 67 41.52 -8.39 8.25
N ARG A 68 40.97 -7.55 7.38
CA ARG A 68 39.53 -7.50 7.13
C ARG A 68 39.14 -8.44 6.01
N TYR A 69 37.92 -8.95 6.13
CA TYR A 69 37.30 -9.70 5.06
C TYR A 69 35.83 -9.32 4.90
N ASN A 70 35.28 -9.49 3.71
CA ASN A 70 33.90 -9.27 3.42
C ASN A 70 33.40 -10.32 2.41
N ILE A 71 32.43 -11.13 2.83
CA ILE A 71 31.73 -12.11 2.01
C ILE A 71 30.33 -11.57 1.79
N VAL A 72 30.07 -11.13 0.57
CA VAL A 72 28.79 -10.50 0.19
C VAL A 72 27.92 -11.45 -0.60
N ASP A 73 26.65 -11.04 -0.81
CA ASP A 73 25.66 -11.75 -1.61
C ASP A 73 25.40 -13.17 -1.09
N LEU A 74 25.34 -13.29 0.20
CA LEU A 74 24.91 -14.49 0.89
C LEU A 74 23.39 -14.55 0.95
N ARG A 75 22.84 -15.75 0.93
CA ARG A 75 21.40 -15.95 1.12
C ARG A 75 21.04 -15.96 2.59
N PRO A 76 19.80 -15.58 2.92
CA PRO A 76 19.27 -15.86 4.25
C PRO A 76 19.42 -17.34 4.61
N GLY A 77 19.86 -17.61 5.82
CA GLY A 77 20.07 -18.97 6.31
C GLY A 77 21.09 -19.06 7.44
N THR A 78 21.35 -20.26 7.91
CA THR A 78 22.36 -20.51 8.95
C THR A 78 23.70 -20.88 8.34
N TYR A 79 24.75 -20.23 8.80
CA TYR A 79 26.12 -20.35 8.28
C TYR A 79 27.08 -20.89 9.32
N VAL A 80 28.10 -21.53 8.78
CA VAL A 80 29.34 -21.88 9.48
C VAL A 80 30.47 -21.10 8.82
N VAL A 81 31.23 -20.35 9.62
CA VAL A 81 32.36 -19.55 9.14
C VAL A 81 33.64 -20.18 9.64
N THR A 82 34.54 -20.52 8.70
CA THR A 82 35.83 -21.15 8.98
C THR A 82 36.96 -20.20 8.59
N PHE A 83 37.92 -20.00 9.51
CA PHE A 83 39.11 -19.19 9.30
C PHE A 83 40.32 -20.11 9.24
N SER A 84 41.13 -20.03 8.21
CA SER A 84 42.32 -20.88 8.03
C SER A 84 43.51 -20.06 7.51
N LEU A 85 44.65 -20.27 8.14
CA LEU A 85 45.95 -19.69 7.76
C LEU A 85 47.06 -20.67 8.15
N ALA A 86 48.05 -20.88 7.29
CA ALA A 86 49.17 -21.71 7.57
C ALA A 86 49.94 -21.21 8.83
N GLY A 87 50.22 -22.10 9.78
CA GLY A 87 50.87 -21.78 11.06
C GLY A 87 49.92 -21.35 12.19
N PHE A 88 48.61 -21.35 11.95
CA PHE A 88 47.56 -21.06 12.92
C PHE A 88 46.55 -22.21 13.00
N SER A 89 45.98 -22.40 14.18
CA SER A 89 44.86 -23.35 14.38
C SER A 89 43.63 -22.87 13.65
N THR A 90 42.89 -23.75 12.98
CA THR A 90 41.65 -23.44 12.28
C THR A 90 40.56 -23.02 13.27
N VAL A 91 39.91 -21.88 13.05
CA VAL A 91 38.81 -21.42 13.88
C VAL A 91 37.50 -21.59 13.13
N LYS A 92 36.51 -22.24 13.76
CA LYS A 92 35.20 -22.49 13.18
C LYS A 92 34.13 -21.84 14.07
N ARG A 93 33.30 -20.98 13.46
CA ARG A 93 32.15 -20.35 14.12
C ARG A 93 30.85 -20.87 13.52
N GLU A 94 30.05 -21.50 14.35
CA GLU A 94 28.80 -22.16 13.96
C GLU A 94 27.55 -21.38 14.42
N GLY A 95 26.43 -21.61 13.76
CA GLY A 95 25.12 -21.05 14.14
C GLY A 95 24.92 -19.59 13.78
N ILE A 96 25.66 -19.04 12.81
CA ILE A 96 25.50 -17.66 12.33
C ILE A 96 24.23 -17.58 11.48
N VAL A 97 23.18 -16.95 11.97
CA VAL A 97 21.91 -16.76 11.23
C VAL A 97 21.95 -15.44 10.47
N LEU A 98 21.91 -15.51 9.14
CA LEU A 98 21.77 -14.35 8.27
C LEU A 98 20.32 -14.18 7.84
N THR A 99 19.82 -12.96 7.99
CA THR A 99 18.55 -12.52 7.39
C THR A 99 18.83 -11.66 6.15
N ALA A 100 17.82 -11.45 5.31
CA ALA A 100 17.98 -10.70 4.08
C ALA A 100 18.46 -9.26 4.35
N GLY A 101 19.47 -8.82 3.58
CA GLY A 101 20.08 -7.49 3.67
C GLY A 101 20.85 -7.20 4.95
N PHE A 102 21.11 -8.21 5.79
CA PHE A 102 21.88 -8.10 7.03
C PHE A 102 23.32 -8.51 6.82
N THR A 103 24.27 -7.72 7.33
CA THR A 103 25.69 -8.10 7.36
C THR A 103 26.10 -8.46 8.78
N ALA A 104 26.38 -9.75 9.00
CA ALA A 104 26.84 -10.25 10.31
C ALA A 104 28.32 -9.89 10.53
N ALA A 105 28.62 -9.23 11.66
CA ALA A 105 29.99 -8.98 12.08
C ALA A 105 30.54 -10.25 12.78
N VAL A 106 31.42 -11.01 12.09
CA VAL A 106 32.01 -12.24 12.60
C VAL A 106 33.54 -12.10 12.61
N ASN A 107 34.12 -11.87 13.78
CA ASN A 107 35.58 -11.74 13.93
C ASN A 107 36.23 -13.10 14.16
N GLY A 108 37.45 -13.28 13.65
CA GLY A 108 38.26 -14.48 13.85
C GLY A 108 39.44 -14.18 14.78
N ASP A 109 39.50 -14.81 15.94
CA ASP A 109 40.65 -14.73 16.84
C ASP A 109 41.42 -16.07 16.73
N MET A 110 42.60 -16.04 16.03
CA MET A 110 43.36 -17.23 15.69
C MET A 110 44.55 -17.41 16.61
N LYS A 111 44.83 -18.66 16.97
CA LYS A 111 45.99 -19.03 17.80
C LYS A 111 47.06 -19.64 16.94
N VAL A 112 48.31 -19.37 17.25
CA VAL A 112 49.43 -20.10 16.63
C VAL A 112 49.33 -21.59 16.99
N GLY A 113 49.34 -22.46 15.98
CA GLY A 113 49.14 -23.89 16.14
C GLY A 113 49.11 -24.63 14.81
N ALA A 114 48.97 -25.94 14.83
CA ALA A 114 48.85 -26.74 13.62
C ALA A 114 47.50 -26.53 12.93
N LEU A 115 47.47 -26.50 11.59
CA LEU A 115 46.27 -26.31 10.77
C LEU A 115 45.20 -27.40 11.03
N GLU A 116 45.61 -28.56 11.48
CA GLU A 116 44.73 -29.72 11.83
C GLU A 116 43.98 -29.53 13.16
N GLU A 117 44.40 -28.59 14.02
CA GLU A 117 43.68 -28.25 15.24
C GLU A 117 42.53 -27.33 14.92
N THR A 118 41.30 -27.76 15.16
CA THR A 118 40.09 -26.97 14.95
C THR A 118 39.45 -26.54 16.26
N ILE A 119 39.34 -25.23 16.46
CA ILE A 119 38.66 -24.64 17.59
C ILE A 119 37.22 -24.26 17.15
N THR A 120 36.20 -24.99 17.62
CA THR A 120 34.79 -24.67 17.32
C THR A 120 34.25 -23.76 18.41
N VAL A 121 33.73 -22.61 17.99
CA VAL A 121 33.07 -21.60 18.84
C VAL A 121 31.63 -21.48 18.45
N THR A 122 30.71 -21.84 19.35
CA THR A 122 29.30 -21.60 19.19
C THR A 122 29.00 -20.19 19.73
N GLY A 123 28.75 -19.25 18.88
CA GLY A 123 28.49 -17.85 19.24
C GLY A 123 27.04 -17.44 18.98
N ALA A 124 26.51 -16.52 19.80
CA ALA A 124 25.23 -15.86 19.49
C ALA A 124 25.37 -15.01 18.21
N THR A 125 24.40 -15.12 17.30
CA THR A 125 24.35 -14.29 16.11
C THR A 125 24.34 -12.80 16.50
N PRO A 126 25.20 -11.95 15.92
CA PRO A 126 25.10 -10.50 16.13
C PRO A 126 23.71 -9.97 15.75
N LEU A 127 23.14 -9.10 16.57
CA LEU A 127 21.83 -8.48 16.33
C LEU A 127 21.96 -7.04 15.81
N VAL A 128 23.17 -6.47 15.80
CA VAL A 128 23.47 -5.13 15.32
C VAL A 128 24.20 -5.24 13.98
N ASP A 129 23.68 -4.57 12.95
CA ASP A 129 24.33 -4.46 11.64
C ASP A 129 25.20 -3.20 11.62
N THR A 130 26.51 -3.35 11.68
CA THR A 130 27.47 -2.24 11.67
C THR A 130 27.91 -1.84 10.25
N ALA A 131 27.59 -2.64 9.24
CA ALA A 131 28.03 -2.42 7.86
C ALA A 131 26.96 -1.78 6.96
N ASN A 132 25.70 -1.73 7.42
CA ASN A 132 24.59 -1.26 6.58
C ASN A 132 23.81 -0.14 7.27
N VAL A 133 23.47 0.88 6.51
CA VAL A 133 22.68 2.04 6.97
C VAL A 133 21.17 1.88 6.75
N ARG A 134 20.74 0.80 6.11
CA ARG A 134 19.32 0.55 5.83
C ARG A 134 18.55 0.39 7.14
N GLN A 135 17.42 1.06 7.19
CA GLN A 135 16.41 0.86 8.23
C GLN A 135 15.44 -0.19 7.72
N GLN A 136 15.64 -1.40 8.17
CA GLN A 136 14.79 -2.51 7.74
C GLN A 136 14.33 -3.36 8.91
N LYS A 137 13.14 -3.92 8.77
CA LYS A 137 12.63 -5.00 9.59
C LYS A 137 12.47 -6.25 8.75
N VAL A 138 13.09 -7.32 9.18
CA VAL A 138 12.94 -8.63 8.55
C VAL A 138 12.00 -9.48 9.38
N VAL A 139 10.98 -10.04 8.75
CA VAL A 139 10.04 -10.97 9.36
C VAL A 139 10.20 -12.31 8.67
N SER A 140 10.76 -13.28 9.38
CA SER A 140 10.94 -14.64 8.86
C SER A 140 9.63 -15.41 8.82
N ALA A 141 9.56 -16.42 7.96
CA ALA A 141 8.43 -17.33 7.90
C ALA A 141 8.17 -18.02 9.26
N GLU A 142 9.24 -18.33 10.03
CA GLU A 142 9.14 -18.90 11.37
C GLU A 142 8.40 -17.95 12.35
N LEU A 143 8.79 -16.68 12.39
CA LEU A 143 8.13 -15.68 13.25
C LEU A 143 6.66 -15.49 12.88
N LEU A 144 6.34 -15.46 11.59
CA LEU A 144 4.96 -15.35 11.12
C LEU A 144 4.10 -16.54 11.49
N GLN A 145 4.68 -17.74 11.55
CA GLN A 145 3.98 -18.96 11.97
C GLN A 145 3.74 -19.01 13.48
N THR A 146 4.58 -18.38 14.28
CA THR A 146 4.46 -18.42 15.75
C THR A 146 3.50 -17.36 16.31
N LEU A 147 3.29 -16.24 15.63
CA LEU A 147 2.46 -15.13 16.11
C LEU A 147 1.00 -15.21 15.62
N PRO A 148 0.02 -14.67 16.39
CA PRO A 148 -1.37 -14.57 15.98
C PRO A 148 -1.53 -13.44 14.94
N SER A 149 -1.09 -13.68 13.73
CA SER A 149 -0.96 -12.66 12.70
C SER A 149 -1.89 -12.86 11.50
N GLY A 150 -2.74 -13.89 11.53
CA GLY A 150 -3.54 -14.28 10.38
C GLY A 150 -2.67 -14.66 9.18
N SER A 151 -3.26 -14.78 8.00
CA SER A 151 -2.56 -15.17 6.77
C SER A 151 -2.23 -14.00 5.84
N GLN A 152 -2.06 -12.78 6.37
CA GLN A 152 -1.99 -11.54 5.59
C GLN A 152 -0.66 -10.82 5.79
N ALA A 153 0.24 -10.92 4.80
CA ALA A 153 1.63 -10.48 4.88
C ALA A 153 1.82 -9.00 5.29
N LEU A 154 1.10 -8.09 4.66
CA LEU A 154 1.22 -6.66 4.94
C LEU A 154 0.67 -6.30 6.32
N GLN A 155 -0.48 -6.86 6.69
CA GLN A 155 -1.10 -6.62 8.01
C GLN A 155 -0.20 -7.11 9.15
N ASN A 156 0.52 -8.20 8.95
CA ASN A 156 1.49 -8.70 9.94
C ASN A 156 2.63 -7.70 10.16
N LEU A 157 3.15 -7.12 9.09
CA LEU A 157 4.19 -6.09 9.18
C LEU A 157 3.67 -4.84 9.90
N VAL A 158 2.42 -4.43 9.60
CA VAL A 158 1.75 -3.32 10.29
C VAL A 158 1.64 -3.60 11.80
N THR A 159 1.20 -4.79 12.18
CA THR A 159 1.04 -5.18 13.58
C THR A 159 2.38 -5.19 14.34
N LEU A 160 3.43 -5.68 13.71
CA LEU A 160 4.73 -5.92 14.36
C LEU A 160 5.67 -4.70 14.32
N THR A 161 5.38 -3.66 13.54
CA THR A 161 6.29 -2.51 13.35
C THR A 161 5.74 -1.27 14.05
N PRO A 162 6.36 -0.77 15.14
CA PRO A 162 6.03 0.53 15.71
C PRO A 162 6.16 1.63 14.66
N GLY A 163 5.30 2.65 14.69
CA GLY A 163 5.25 3.73 13.70
C GLY A 163 4.45 3.39 12.43
N MET A 164 4.21 2.12 12.13
CA MET A 164 3.41 1.73 10.98
C MET A 164 1.92 1.68 11.33
N THR A 165 1.07 2.27 10.48
CA THR A 165 -0.40 2.15 10.59
C THR A 165 -0.96 1.42 9.39
N GLY A 166 -2.16 0.88 9.51
CA GLY A 166 -2.88 0.20 8.45
C GLY A 166 -4.36 0.06 8.78
N THR A 167 -5.09 -0.65 7.95
CA THR A 167 -6.51 -0.92 8.18
C THR A 167 -6.71 -1.65 9.51
N PRO A 168 -7.63 -1.19 10.39
CA PRO A 168 -7.99 -1.94 11.59
C PRO A 168 -8.51 -3.33 11.22
N ASP A 169 -8.01 -4.37 11.91
CA ASP A 169 -8.37 -5.76 11.63
C ASP A 169 -8.38 -6.62 12.89
N VAL A 170 -9.28 -7.59 12.95
CA VAL A 170 -9.37 -8.60 14.00
C VAL A 170 -9.35 -9.97 13.34
N GLY A 171 -8.18 -10.59 13.26
CA GLY A 171 -8.00 -11.93 12.74
C GLY A 171 -8.43 -12.18 11.29
N GLY A 172 -8.43 -11.16 10.42
CA GLY A 172 -8.86 -11.25 9.04
C GLY A 172 -10.34 -10.86 8.81
N SER A 173 -11.03 -10.36 9.84
CA SER A 173 -12.42 -9.93 9.76
C SER A 173 -12.65 -8.77 8.78
N SER A 174 -11.64 -7.92 8.56
CA SER A 174 -11.75 -6.77 7.67
C SER A 174 -11.62 -7.11 6.17
N GLY A 175 -11.33 -8.37 5.84
CA GLY A 175 -11.26 -8.87 4.47
C GLY A 175 -9.84 -8.95 3.91
N LEU A 176 -9.67 -9.84 2.92
CA LEU A 176 -8.38 -10.13 2.30
C LEU A 176 -7.82 -8.94 1.53
N TYR A 177 -8.68 -8.21 0.83
CA TYR A 177 -8.28 -7.10 -0.02
C TYR A 177 -7.85 -5.86 0.78
N ARG A 178 -8.62 -5.50 1.81
CA ARG A 178 -8.37 -4.29 2.60
C ARG A 178 -7.10 -4.35 3.41
N THR A 179 -6.85 -5.49 4.03
CA THR A 179 -5.69 -5.70 4.90
C THR A 179 -4.38 -5.85 4.13
N ASN A 180 -4.45 -6.16 2.82
CA ASN A 180 -3.30 -6.20 1.94
C ASN A 180 -3.17 -4.95 1.02
N GLY A 181 -4.03 -3.94 1.21
CA GLY A 181 -4.00 -2.71 0.42
C GLY A 181 -2.81 -1.81 0.77
N PRO A 182 -1.81 -1.66 -0.13
CA PRO A 182 -0.61 -0.87 0.16
C PRO A 182 -0.90 0.61 0.41
N ARG A 183 -1.99 1.14 -0.14
CA ARG A 183 -2.41 2.55 0.04
C ARG A 183 -2.83 2.90 1.46
N ALA A 184 -3.39 1.95 2.21
CA ALA A 184 -3.91 2.19 3.55
C ALA A 184 -2.82 2.20 4.63
N SER A 185 -1.57 1.90 4.28
CA SER A 185 -0.48 1.80 5.25
C SER A 185 0.38 3.05 5.22
N THR A 186 0.72 3.56 6.41
CA THR A 186 1.61 4.71 6.59
C THR A 186 2.73 4.39 7.56
N TYR A 187 3.85 5.08 7.43
CA TYR A 187 4.98 5.02 8.36
C TYR A 187 5.64 6.39 8.44
N HIS A 188 5.73 6.97 9.64
CA HIS A 188 6.32 8.29 9.89
C HIS A 188 5.82 9.39 8.94
N GLY A 189 4.49 9.44 8.70
CA GLY A 189 3.87 10.39 7.77
C GLY A 189 4.04 10.07 6.28
N LYS A 190 4.81 9.03 5.94
CA LYS A 190 4.92 8.52 4.56
C LYS A 190 3.80 7.54 4.30
N ALA A 191 3.04 7.73 3.22
CA ALA A 191 1.98 6.82 2.85
C ALA A 191 2.34 5.97 1.64
N GLY A 192 1.63 4.85 1.53
CA GLY A 192 1.83 3.87 0.47
C GLY A 192 3.03 2.96 0.72
N VAL A 193 2.87 1.71 0.33
CA VAL A 193 3.92 0.70 0.39
C VAL A 193 4.22 0.25 -1.04
N LYS A 194 5.46 0.39 -1.48
CA LYS A 194 5.93 -0.27 -2.70
C LYS A 194 6.05 -1.76 -2.41
N VAL A 195 5.26 -2.58 -3.07
CA VAL A 195 5.28 -4.03 -2.90
C VAL A 195 6.14 -4.65 -4.01
N MET A 196 7.15 -5.38 -3.59
CA MET A 196 8.06 -6.10 -4.48
C MET A 196 8.02 -7.60 -4.19
N TYR A 197 8.25 -8.38 -5.21
CA TYR A 197 8.45 -9.81 -5.11
C TYR A 197 9.79 -10.14 -5.75
N ASP A 198 10.71 -10.74 -4.99
CA ASP A 198 12.10 -10.97 -5.40
C ASP A 198 12.77 -9.68 -5.94
N GLY A 199 12.45 -8.51 -5.34
CA GLY A 199 12.97 -7.19 -5.68
C GLY A 199 12.38 -6.52 -6.92
N LEU A 200 11.38 -7.09 -7.57
CA LEU A 200 10.67 -6.54 -8.73
C LEU A 200 9.30 -6.00 -8.33
N ASN A 201 8.95 -4.82 -8.83
CA ASN A 201 7.68 -4.15 -8.53
C ASN A 201 6.48 -4.91 -9.10
N ILE A 202 5.48 -5.20 -8.25
CA ILE A 202 4.27 -5.96 -8.64
C ILE A 202 2.98 -5.13 -8.61
N LEU A 203 3.09 -3.82 -8.31
CA LEU A 203 1.92 -2.95 -8.21
C LEU A 203 1.31 -2.66 -9.59
N ALA A 204 0.02 -2.39 -9.61
CA ALA A 204 -0.73 -2.04 -10.81
C ALA A 204 -0.21 -0.74 -11.44
N ALA A 205 -0.29 -0.62 -12.77
CA ALA A 205 0.16 0.55 -13.51
C ALA A 205 -0.87 1.70 -13.58
N GLY A 206 -2.09 1.49 -13.07
CA GLY A 206 -3.14 2.51 -13.09
C GLY A 206 -3.00 3.57 -11.99
N GLY A 207 -3.60 4.73 -12.18
CA GLY A 207 -3.65 5.83 -11.22
C GLY A 207 -2.26 6.25 -10.74
N THR A 208 -2.04 6.28 -9.42
CA THR A 208 -0.75 6.59 -8.79
C THR A 208 0.25 5.43 -8.82
N GLY A 209 -0.09 4.27 -9.38
CA GLY A 209 0.78 3.10 -9.36
C GLY A 209 0.89 2.39 -8.00
N ALA A 210 0.06 2.74 -7.03
CA ALA A 210 0.14 2.22 -5.66
C ALA A 210 -0.94 1.17 -5.31
N SER A 211 -1.67 0.65 -6.28
CA SER A 211 -2.67 -0.40 -6.09
C SER A 211 -2.08 -1.78 -6.34
N ASN A 212 -2.63 -2.80 -5.70
CA ASN A 212 -2.23 -4.18 -5.89
C ASN A 212 -3.47 -5.08 -6.05
N GLY A 213 -3.61 -5.72 -7.20
CA GLY A 213 -4.64 -6.74 -7.47
C GLY A 213 -4.16 -8.15 -7.16
N TYR A 214 -2.88 -8.41 -7.33
CA TYR A 214 -2.24 -9.66 -6.99
C TYR A 214 -1.96 -9.72 -5.48
N LEU A 215 -2.41 -10.77 -4.82
CA LEU A 215 -2.21 -10.99 -3.38
C LEU A 215 -1.10 -12.01 -3.14
N PRO A 216 0.11 -11.60 -2.69
CA PRO A 216 1.20 -12.53 -2.40
C PRO A 216 0.77 -13.62 -1.41
N ASN A 217 1.00 -14.88 -1.77
CA ASN A 217 0.78 -16.00 -0.86
C ASN A 217 1.96 -16.11 0.12
N GLN A 218 1.70 -15.94 1.42
CA GLN A 218 2.73 -16.04 2.46
C GLN A 218 3.42 -17.40 2.54
N ALA A 219 2.77 -18.47 2.09
CA ALA A 219 3.38 -19.79 2.08
C ALA A 219 4.64 -19.85 1.19
N PHE A 220 4.72 -18.97 0.18
CA PHE A 220 5.94 -18.80 -0.64
C PHE A 220 7.04 -18.02 0.07
N ALA A 221 6.72 -17.16 1.03
CA ALA A 221 7.72 -16.31 1.65
C ALA A 221 8.70 -17.11 2.50
N GLU A 222 9.99 -16.99 2.22
CA GLU A 222 11.08 -17.36 3.13
C GLU A 222 11.24 -16.26 4.17
N GLU A 223 11.31 -15.02 3.70
CA GLU A 223 11.34 -13.81 4.50
C GLU A 223 10.55 -12.70 3.81
N THR A 224 10.05 -11.77 4.60
CA THR A 224 9.50 -10.51 4.12
C THR A 224 10.29 -9.38 4.76
N THR A 225 10.88 -8.52 3.93
CA THR A 225 11.61 -7.34 4.39
C THR A 225 10.74 -6.10 4.25
N LEU A 226 10.79 -5.23 5.24
CA LEU A 226 10.19 -3.92 5.25
C LEU A 226 11.31 -2.88 5.39
N GLU A 227 11.60 -2.14 4.33
CA GLU A 227 12.53 -1.02 4.34
C GLU A 227 11.75 0.29 4.55
N THR A 228 12.18 1.07 5.53
CA THR A 228 11.49 2.29 5.96
C THR A 228 12.35 3.54 5.81
N GLY A 229 13.65 3.37 5.56
CA GLY A 229 14.61 4.46 5.34
C GLY A 229 16.00 3.95 4.98
N GLY A 230 16.91 4.83 4.59
CA GLY A 230 18.25 4.45 4.14
C GLY A 230 18.25 3.57 2.88
N ILE A 231 17.19 3.64 2.08
CA ILE A 231 16.98 2.78 0.92
C ILE A 231 18.05 3.05 -0.13
N SER A 232 18.64 2.00 -0.70
CA SER A 232 19.73 2.10 -1.67
C SER A 232 19.32 2.79 -2.97
N ALA A 233 20.31 3.20 -3.79
CA ALA A 233 20.08 3.81 -5.09
C ALA A 233 19.38 2.86 -6.10
N GLU A 234 19.30 1.58 -5.79
CA GLU A 234 18.53 0.61 -6.58
C GLU A 234 17.02 0.92 -6.61
N SER A 235 16.47 1.60 -5.60
CA SER A 235 15.05 1.96 -5.55
C SER A 235 14.83 3.45 -5.79
N ALA A 236 13.92 3.79 -6.71
CA ALA A 236 13.49 5.17 -6.95
C ALA A 236 12.55 5.69 -5.86
N ALA A 237 11.63 4.83 -5.38
CA ALA A 237 10.45 5.25 -4.63
C ALA A 237 10.76 5.79 -3.24
N SER A 238 10.09 6.90 -2.89
CA SER A 238 9.94 7.38 -1.53
C SER A 238 8.95 6.50 -0.76
N GLY A 239 9.07 6.48 0.56
CA GLY A 239 8.11 5.82 1.41
C GLY A 239 8.60 4.48 1.95
N ILE A 240 7.71 3.52 1.97
CA ILE A 240 7.91 2.20 2.54
C ILE A 240 8.09 1.19 1.39
N SER A 241 9.06 0.31 1.52
CA SER A 241 9.28 -0.77 0.56
C SER A 241 9.13 -2.12 1.24
N MET A 242 8.19 -2.93 0.79
CA MET A 242 8.02 -4.32 1.22
C MET A 242 8.53 -5.24 0.11
N ASN A 243 9.44 -6.15 0.43
CA ASN A 243 9.91 -7.15 -0.51
C ASN A 243 9.69 -8.55 0.05
N VAL A 244 8.99 -9.38 -0.71
CA VAL A 244 8.79 -10.80 -0.42
C VAL A 244 9.91 -11.59 -1.10
N ILE A 245 10.69 -12.32 -0.31
CA ILE A 245 11.75 -13.21 -0.78
C ILE A 245 11.17 -14.63 -0.82
N PRO A 246 10.98 -15.22 -2.01
CA PRO A 246 10.31 -16.50 -2.13
C PRO A 246 11.22 -17.67 -1.80
N LYS A 247 10.62 -18.72 -1.22
CA LYS A 247 11.25 -20.00 -0.99
C LYS A 247 11.74 -20.64 -2.29
N THR A 248 12.84 -21.36 -2.16
CA THR A 248 13.36 -22.25 -3.20
C THR A 248 13.22 -23.69 -2.71
N GLY A 249 13.04 -24.64 -3.61
CA GLY A 249 13.12 -26.05 -3.26
C GLY A 249 14.53 -26.44 -2.80
N GLY A 250 14.65 -27.59 -2.18
CA GLY A 250 15.91 -28.20 -1.72
C GLY A 250 16.07 -29.63 -2.20
N ASN A 251 17.14 -30.29 -1.73
CA ASN A 251 17.41 -31.71 -2.09
C ASN A 251 16.54 -32.73 -1.35
N THR A 252 15.73 -32.26 -0.40
CA THR A 252 14.78 -33.07 0.37
C THR A 252 13.36 -32.72 -0.03
N PHE A 253 12.50 -33.69 -0.26
CA PHE A 253 11.10 -33.45 -0.44
C PHE A 253 10.47 -32.97 0.86
N THR A 254 9.67 -31.92 0.75
CA THR A 254 8.89 -31.33 1.83
C THR A 254 7.46 -31.18 1.40
N PHE A 255 6.53 -31.57 2.25
CA PHE A 255 5.10 -31.38 2.05
C PHE A 255 4.52 -30.72 3.28
N GLY A 256 3.48 -29.95 3.09
CA GLY A 256 2.79 -29.35 4.21
C GLY A 256 1.39 -28.87 3.85
N ALA A 257 0.58 -28.71 4.88
CA ALA A 257 -0.72 -28.10 4.80
C ALA A 257 -0.91 -27.16 5.99
N ASN A 258 -1.35 -25.95 5.73
CA ASN A 258 -1.71 -24.98 6.76
C ASN A 258 -3.17 -24.64 6.61
N THR A 259 -3.94 -24.65 7.69
CA THR A 259 -5.32 -24.23 7.66
C THR A 259 -5.66 -23.34 8.86
N LEU A 260 -6.52 -22.35 8.63
CA LEU A 260 -7.18 -21.54 9.65
C LEU A 260 -8.68 -21.54 9.36
N LEU A 261 -9.50 -21.61 10.40
CA LEU A 261 -10.95 -21.67 10.27
C LEU A 261 -11.62 -20.95 11.44
N THR A 262 -12.65 -20.16 11.13
CA THR A 262 -13.60 -19.65 12.12
C THR A 262 -15.01 -19.57 11.55
N THR A 263 -15.99 -19.51 12.43
CA THR A 263 -17.42 -19.43 12.09
C THR A 263 -18.10 -18.36 12.92
N GLU A 264 -19.35 -18.04 12.58
CA GLU A 264 -20.17 -17.03 13.27
C GLU A 264 -20.27 -17.27 14.80
N ARG A 265 -20.34 -18.53 15.23
CA ARG A 265 -20.44 -18.90 16.66
C ARG A 265 -19.19 -18.53 17.47
N LEU A 266 -18.08 -18.31 16.80
CA LEU A 266 -16.76 -17.99 17.37
C LEU A 266 -16.46 -16.49 17.31
N HIS A 267 -17.42 -15.67 16.87
CA HIS A 267 -17.32 -14.22 16.81
C HIS A 267 -18.23 -13.60 17.88
N ALA A 268 -17.63 -12.94 18.88
CA ALA A 268 -18.36 -12.32 19.98
C ALA A 268 -19.02 -11.00 19.53
N ASN A 269 -20.16 -10.72 20.13
CA ASN A 269 -20.78 -9.40 20.04
C ASN A 269 -20.07 -8.44 21.02
N ASN A 270 -19.73 -7.24 20.55
CA ASN A 270 -19.13 -6.18 21.36
C ASN A 270 -19.92 -4.86 21.28
N LEU A 271 -21.17 -4.91 20.84
CA LEU A 271 -22.06 -3.75 20.81
C LEU A 271 -22.60 -3.47 22.22
N THR A 272 -22.13 -2.38 22.83
CA THR A 272 -22.53 -1.92 24.17
C THR A 272 -23.78 -1.04 24.09
N ASP A 273 -24.46 -0.85 25.24
CA ASP A 273 -25.63 0.05 25.32
C ASP A 273 -25.25 1.51 25.07
N GLU A 274 -24.05 1.93 25.49
CA GLU A 274 -23.51 3.25 25.13
C GLU A 274 -23.47 3.45 23.61
N LEU A 275 -22.95 2.47 22.87
CA LEU A 275 -22.87 2.54 21.40
C LEU A 275 -24.26 2.52 20.76
N ARG A 276 -25.21 1.75 21.32
CA ARG A 276 -26.61 1.78 20.88
C ARG A 276 -27.24 3.16 21.09
N ASN A 277 -27.03 3.77 22.25
CA ASN A 277 -27.47 5.12 22.54
C ASN A 277 -26.86 6.18 21.63
N ARG A 278 -25.64 5.93 21.15
CA ARG A 278 -24.95 6.74 20.11
C ARG A 278 -25.40 6.41 18.69
N GLY A 279 -26.43 5.55 18.52
CA GLY A 279 -27.04 5.24 17.24
C GLY A 279 -26.38 4.11 16.45
N VAL A 280 -25.50 3.30 17.04
CA VAL A 280 -25.00 2.06 16.41
C VAL A 280 -26.03 0.97 16.58
N ALA A 281 -26.83 0.73 15.57
CA ALA A 281 -27.86 -0.30 15.62
C ALA A 281 -27.31 -1.71 15.38
N PHE A 282 -26.24 -1.83 14.58
CA PHE A 282 -25.71 -3.10 14.11
C PHE A 282 -24.18 -3.08 14.07
N THR A 283 -23.59 -4.26 14.20
CA THR A 283 -22.16 -4.52 13.91
C THR A 283 -22.05 -5.58 12.82
N SER A 284 -20.99 -5.51 12.01
CA SER A 284 -20.70 -6.59 11.06
C SER A 284 -20.27 -7.85 11.80
N LYS A 285 -20.74 -9.00 11.34
CA LYS A 285 -20.39 -10.31 11.89
C LYS A 285 -19.63 -11.14 10.86
N VAL A 286 -18.58 -11.80 11.28
CA VAL A 286 -17.93 -12.86 10.50
C VAL A 286 -18.84 -14.08 10.47
N LEU A 287 -19.34 -14.47 9.32
CA LEU A 287 -20.13 -15.68 9.12
C LEU A 287 -19.22 -16.91 9.00
N HIS A 288 -18.18 -16.78 8.20
CA HIS A 288 -17.08 -17.73 8.13
C HIS A 288 -15.80 -17.03 7.59
N LEU A 289 -14.66 -17.55 8.02
CA LEU A 289 -13.35 -17.24 7.49
C LEU A 289 -12.54 -18.54 7.43
N TYR A 290 -11.87 -18.76 6.32
CA TYR A 290 -11.02 -19.92 6.13
C TYR A 290 -9.78 -19.55 5.31
N ASP A 291 -8.68 -20.27 5.55
CA ASP A 291 -7.45 -20.19 4.77
C ASP A 291 -6.79 -21.56 4.73
N LEU A 292 -6.69 -22.14 3.56
CA LEU A 292 -6.02 -23.41 3.32
C LEU A 292 -4.85 -23.18 2.36
N ASN A 293 -3.67 -23.56 2.80
CA ASN A 293 -2.46 -23.56 1.98
C ASN A 293 -1.89 -24.99 1.91
N LEU A 294 -1.69 -25.50 0.71
CA LEU A 294 -0.98 -26.73 0.43
C LEU A 294 0.39 -26.38 -0.16
N ILE A 295 1.44 -26.92 0.41
CA ILE A 295 2.82 -26.69 -0.01
C ILE A 295 3.55 -27.99 -0.35
N ALA A 296 4.37 -27.91 -1.38
CA ALA A 296 5.25 -29.01 -1.79
C ALA A 296 6.57 -28.45 -2.30
N GLY A 297 7.67 -29.07 -1.98
CA GLY A 297 8.98 -28.70 -2.49
C GLY A 297 9.93 -29.87 -2.52
N GLY A 298 10.94 -29.81 -3.37
CA GLY A 298 11.93 -30.87 -3.48
C GLY A 298 12.75 -30.80 -4.75
N PRO A 299 13.62 -31.80 -5.00
CA PRO A 299 14.42 -31.87 -6.20
C PRO A 299 13.62 -32.49 -7.37
N ILE A 300 13.62 -31.81 -8.52
CA ILE A 300 13.34 -32.47 -9.81
C ILE A 300 14.57 -33.27 -10.23
N LYS A 301 15.77 -32.69 -10.05
CA LYS A 301 17.05 -33.34 -10.19
C LYS A 301 17.93 -32.89 -9.05
N LYS A 302 18.37 -33.81 -8.18
CA LYS A 302 19.23 -33.50 -7.02
C LYS A 302 20.42 -32.66 -7.44
N ASP A 303 20.78 -31.67 -6.60
CA ASP A 303 21.88 -30.72 -6.76
C ASP A 303 21.83 -29.85 -8.03
N ARG A 304 20.73 -29.92 -8.80
CA ARG A 304 20.63 -29.20 -10.09
C ARG A 304 19.31 -28.48 -10.35
N ILE A 305 18.18 -29.12 -10.09
CA ILE A 305 16.86 -28.54 -10.39
C ILE A 305 15.92 -28.82 -9.23
N TRP A 306 15.35 -27.77 -8.67
CA TRP A 306 14.43 -27.86 -7.55
C TRP A 306 13.13 -27.15 -7.89
N PHE A 307 12.06 -27.54 -7.21
CA PHE A 307 10.79 -26.85 -7.26
C PHE A 307 10.27 -26.53 -5.86
N PHE A 308 9.46 -25.50 -5.78
CA PHE A 308 8.61 -25.18 -4.64
C PHE A 308 7.26 -24.71 -5.14
N ALA A 309 6.18 -25.33 -4.69
CA ALA A 309 4.81 -25.03 -5.07
C ALA A 309 3.99 -24.71 -3.82
N ALA A 310 3.07 -23.76 -3.93
CA ALA A 310 2.09 -23.46 -2.90
C ALA A 310 0.75 -23.09 -3.55
N ASN A 311 -0.31 -23.73 -3.06
CA ASN A 311 -1.68 -23.48 -3.48
C ASN A 311 -2.43 -22.89 -2.31
N ARG A 312 -3.19 -21.81 -2.54
CA ARG A 312 -3.99 -21.19 -1.51
C ARG A 312 -5.46 -21.17 -1.91
N TYR A 313 -6.31 -21.53 -0.97
CA TYR A 313 -7.73 -21.31 -1.03
C TYR A 313 -8.17 -20.63 0.26
N ALA A 314 -8.49 -19.33 0.18
CA ALA A 314 -8.85 -18.54 1.35
C ALA A 314 -10.07 -17.67 1.06
N GLY A 315 -10.85 -17.36 2.09
CA GLY A 315 -12.00 -16.50 1.95
C GLY A 315 -12.60 -16.09 3.27
N ASN A 316 -13.41 -15.04 3.22
CA ASN A 316 -14.25 -14.60 4.31
C ASN A 316 -15.63 -14.20 3.81
N LYS A 317 -16.60 -14.30 4.70
CA LYS A 317 -17.96 -13.80 4.50
C LYS A 317 -18.42 -13.10 5.76
N ASN A 318 -18.83 -11.83 5.63
CA ASN A 318 -19.26 -10.99 6.73
C ASN A 318 -20.63 -10.40 6.43
N THR A 319 -21.51 -10.26 7.41
CA THR A 319 -22.72 -9.45 7.24
C THR A 319 -22.35 -7.97 7.14
N VAL A 320 -23.19 -7.18 6.47
CA VAL A 320 -23.12 -5.72 6.48
C VAL A 320 -24.30 -5.21 7.32
N GLY A 321 -23.97 -4.54 8.41
CA GLY A 321 -24.99 -4.10 9.38
C GLY A 321 -25.99 -3.11 8.78
N GLY A 322 -27.28 -3.37 8.94
CA GLY A 322 -28.35 -2.44 8.57
C GLY A 322 -28.66 -2.31 7.07
N GLN A 323 -28.05 -3.15 6.24
CA GLN A 323 -28.30 -3.15 4.79
C GLN A 323 -28.99 -4.45 4.36
N TYR A 324 -29.95 -4.31 3.46
CA TYR A 324 -30.80 -5.39 2.98
C TYR A 324 -30.94 -5.35 1.47
N PHE A 325 -31.15 -6.50 0.84
CA PHE A 325 -31.46 -6.60 -0.58
C PHE A 325 -32.82 -5.94 -0.88
N ASN A 326 -33.02 -5.53 -2.13
CA ASN A 326 -34.27 -4.94 -2.57
C ASN A 326 -35.32 -6.03 -2.85
N ALA A 327 -36.47 -6.00 -2.15
CA ALA A 327 -37.59 -6.90 -2.40
C ALA A 327 -38.30 -6.58 -3.72
N THR A 328 -38.19 -5.33 -4.19
CA THR A 328 -38.81 -4.82 -5.41
C THR A 328 -37.79 -4.57 -6.53
N GLN A 329 -36.73 -5.40 -6.60
CA GLN A 329 -35.70 -5.30 -7.65
C GLN A 329 -36.32 -5.38 -9.04
N GLY A 330 -35.82 -4.58 -9.98
CA GLY A 330 -36.34 -4.44 -11.34
C GLY A 330 -37.54 -3.47 -11.44
N THR A 331 -37.92 -2.83 -10.34
CA THR A 331 -38.92 -1.76 -10.32
C THR A 331 -38.28 -0.41 -9.94
N PRO A 332 -38.99 0.75 -10.13
CA PRO A 332 -38.47 2.05 -9.71
C PRO A 332 -38.35 2.25 -8.21
N PHE A 333 -38.67 1.26 -7.39
CA PHE A 333 -38.78 1.40 -5.93
C PHE A 333 -37.76 0.56 -5.20
N PHE A 334 -37.37 1.02 -4.01
CA PHE A 334 -36.56 0.28 -3.07
C PHE A 334 -37.40 -0.11 -1.82
N THR A 335 -37.56 -1.41 -1.62
CA THR A 335 -38.18 -1.98 -0.43
C THR A 335 -37.20 -2.94 0.22
N PRO A 336 -36.69 -2.68 1.45
CA PRO A 336 -35.71 -3.56 2.09
C PRO A 336 -36.33 -4.93 2.39
N ASP A 337 -35.72 -5.99 1.90
CA ASP A 337 -36.06 -7.37 2.23
C ASP A 337 -35.39 -7.75 3.55
N LEU A 338 -36.11 -7.60 4.66
CA LEU A 338 -35.59 -7.86 6.00
C LEU A 338 -35.18 -9.31 6.24
N SER A 339 -35.61 -10.24 5.38
CA SER A 339 -35.17 -11.65 5.41
C SER A 339 -33.82 -11.86 4.76
N ARG A 340 -33.30 -10.90 3.98
CA ARG A 340 -32.08 -11.00 3.18
C ARG A 340 -31.12 -9.85 3.48
N GLN A 341 -30.41 -9.98 4.59
CA GLN A 341 -29.35 -9.03 4.95
C GLN A 341 -28.22 -9.09 3.95
N GLN A 342 -27.67 -7.91 3.60
CA GLN A 342 -26.47 -7.82 2.79
C GLN A 342 -25.30 -8.51 3.46
N TYR A 343 -24.47 -9.16 2.64
CA TYR A 343 -23.18 -9.69 3.08
C TYR A 343 -22.07 -9.31 2.09
N ARG A 344 -20.88 -9.18 2.62
CA ARG A 344 -19.66 -9.08 1.85
C ARG A 344 -18.96 -10.44 1.87
N GLN A 345 -18.53 -10.89 0.72
CA GLN A 345 -17.79 -12.14 0.56
C GLN A 345 -16.57 -11.93 -0.32
N GLU A 346 -15.43 -12.38 0.17
CA GLU A 346 -14.19 -12.39 -0.57
C GLU A 346 -13.61 -13.80 -0.57
N TRP A 347 -13.00 -14.20 -1.67
CA TRP A 347 -12.22 -15.43 -1.72
C TRP A 347 -11.16 -15.37 -2.80
N VAL A 348 -10.04 -16.07 -2.55
CA VAL A 348 -8.90 -16.18 -3.44
C VAL A 348 -8.57 -17.65 -3.67
N LYS A 349 -8.27 -17.99 -4.91
CA LYS A 349 -7.62 -19.24 -5.30
C LYS A 349 -6.29 -18.88 -5.96
N SER A 350 -5.21 -19.48 -5.53
CA SER A 350 -3.87 -19.25 -6.05
C SER A 350 -3.21 -20.59 -6.32
N LEU A 351 -2.57 -20.68 -7.48
CA LEU A 351 -1.74 -21.82 -7.90
C LEU A 351 -0.39 -21.28 -8.31
N GLY A 352 0.60 -21.41 -7.42
CA GLY A 352 1.93 -20.89 -7.64
C GLY A 352 3.01 -21.97 -7.61
N THR A 353 4.04 -21.77 -8.43
CA THR A 353 5.20 -22.66 -8.51
C THR A 353 6.45 -21.84 -8.80
N ARG A 354 7.54 -22.17 -8.12
CA ARG A 354 8.89 -21.71 -8.41
C ARG A 354 9.77 -22.87 -8.80
N VAL A 355 10.46 -22.76 -9.92
CA VAL A 355 11.50 -23.71 -10.36
C VAL A 355 12.83 -22.99 -10.26
N THR A 356 13.80 -23.62 -9.66
CA THR A 356 15.16 -23.12 -9.53
C THR A 356 16.10 -24.10 -10.20
N TRP A 357 16.89 -23.64 -11.14
CA TRP A 357 17.80 -24.44 -11.95
C TRP A 357 19.23 -23.91 -11.86
N GLN A 358 20.13 -24.76 -11.33
CA GLN A 358 21.57 -24.58 -11.42
C GLN A 358 22.03 -24.93 -12.83
N LEU A 359 22.14 -23.94 -13.71
CA LEU A 359 22.57 -24.11 -15.10
C LEU A 359 24.02 -24.59 -15.16
N SER A 360 24.89 -23.99 -14.33
CA SER A 360 26.28 -24.34 -14.12
C SER A 360 26.68 -23.98 -12.68
N GLU A 361 27.89 -24.31 -12.25
CA GLU A 361 28.40 -23.94 -10.92
C GLU A 361 28.32 -22.42 -10.64
N LYS A 362 28.36 -21.60 -11.67
CA LYS A 362 28.33 -20.12 -11.58
C LYS A 362 27.01 -19.48 -11.93
N ASN A 363 26.07 -20.21 -12.54
CA ASN A 363 24.84 -19.65 -13.07
C ASN A 363 23.61 -20.34 -12.51
N LYS A 364 22.68 -19.58 -11.98
CA LYS A 364 21.41 -20.05 -11.44
C LYS A 364 20.25 -19.28 -12.03
N LEU A 365 19.30 -19.98 -12.61
CA LEU A 365 18.03 -19.47 -13.12
C LEU A 365 16.91 -19.80 -12.11
N SER A 366 16.04 -18.85 -11.83
CA SER A 366 14.79 -19.08 -11.12
C SER A 366 13.62 -18.57 -11.95
N VAL A 367 12.59 -19.37 -12.07
CA VAL A 367 11.33 -19.03 -12.74
C VAL A 367 10.21 -19.19 -11.73
N PHE A 368 9.38 -18.18 -11.60
CA PHE A 368 8.21 -18.15 -10.73
C PHE A 368 6.96 -17.86 -11.55
N ALA A 369 5.91 -18.61 -11.32
CA ALA A 369 4.59 -18.39 -11.91
C ALA A 369 3.53 -18.62 -10.83
N ASP A 370 2.67 -17.63 -10.62
CA ASP A 370 1.49 -17.76 -9.77
C ASP A 370 0.29 -17.15 -10.49
N THR A 371 -0.74 -17.95 -10.66
CA THR A 371 -2.02 -17.54 -11.24
C THR A 371 -3.08 -17.54 -10.16
N GLN A 372 -3.83 -16.43 -10.07
CA GLN A 372 -4.84 -16.24 -9.04
C GLN A 372 -6.21 -15.90 -9.64
N GLY A 373 -7.25 -16.38 -8.99
CA GLY A 373 -8.58 -15.83 -9.09
C GLY A 373 -8.97 -15.21 -7.75
N PHE A 374 -9.24 -13.92 -7.74
CA PHE A 374 -9.73 -13.22 -6.56
C PHE A 374 -11.12 -12.65 -6.84
N TYR A 375 -12.03 -12.88 -5.92
CA TYR A 375 -13.42 -12.44 -6.01
C TYR A 375 -13.80 -11.66 -4.76
N ASN A 376 -14.47 -10.52 -4.96
CA ASN A 376 -15.00 -9.71 -3.89
C ASN A 376 -16.44 -9.32 -4.26
N ARG A 377 -17.40 -9.69 -3.44
CA ARG A 377 -18.84 -9.44 -3.65
C ARG A 377 -19.43 -8.67 -2.49
N GLY A 378 -20.39 -7.77 -2.81
CA GLY A 378 -21.17 -7.05 -1.80
C GLY A 378 -20.42 -5.91 -1.11
N ARG A 379 -19.36 -5.38 -1.73
CA ARG A 379 -18.64 -4.21 -1.24
C ARG A 379 -19.40 -2.94 -1.65
N GLY A 380 -19.77 -2.13 -0.72
CA GLY A 380 -20.44 -0.84 -0.90
C GLY A 380 -21.32 -0.60 0.30
N GLU A 381 -21.21 0.58 0.84
CA GLU A 381 -22.02 1.05 1.96
C GLU A 381 -22.83 2.25 1.47
N PHE A 382 -23.99 2.50 2.03
CA PHE A 382 -24.94 3.54 1.62
C PHE A 382 -25.52 3.38 0.19
N VAL A 383 -25.49 2.15 -0.35
CA VAL A 383 -26.18 1.77 -1.58
C VAL A 383 -26.85 0.42 -1.37
N ALA A 384 -27.90 0.13 -2.12
CA ALA A 384 -28.49 -1.21 -2.11
C ALA A 384 -27.45 -2.25 -2.56
N PRO A 385 -27.51 -3.50 -2.07
CA PRO A 385 -26.62 -4.56 -2.50
C PRO A 385 -26.50 -4.70 -4.02
N GLU A 386 -27.59 -4.54 -4.72
CA GLU A 386 -27.70 -4.58 -6.18
C GLU A 386 -26.90 -3.46 -6.85
N SER A 387 -26.86 -2.27 -6.21
CA SER A 387 -26.08 -1.13 -6.70
C SER A 387 -24.66 -1.09 -6.17
N SER A 388 -24.37 -1.85 -5.12
CA SER A 388 -23.02 -1.92 -4.55
C SER A 388 -22.00 -2.43 -5.56
N GLY A 389 -22.44 -3.21 -6.53
CA GLY A 389 -21.78 -3.52 -7.81
C GLY A 389 -20.32 -3.93 -7.76
N LEU A 390 -19.76 -4.07 -6.57
CA LEU A 390 -18.41 -4.52 -6.37
C LEU A 390 -18.38 -6.05 -6.28
N ALA A 391 -18.82 -6.69 -7.38
CA ALA A 391 -18.40 -8.03 -7.68
C ALA A 391 -17.10 -7.88 -8.49
N PHE A 392 -15.96 -7.62 -7.83
CA PHE A 392 -14.69 -7.77 -8.52
C PHE A 392 -14.52 -9.25 -8.90
N ASN A 393 -14.39 -9.48 -10.16
CA ASN A 393 -13.88 -10.75 -10.66
C ASN A 393 -12.45 -10.54 -11.15
N LEU A 394 -11.51 -10.50 -10.22
CA LEU A 394 -10.09 -10.34 -10.53
C LEU A 394 -9.50 -11.68 -10.98
N ALA A 395 -10.02 -12.24 -12.06
CA ALA A 395 -9.56 -13.51 -12.63
C ALA A 395 -9.45 -13.39 -14.16
N PRO A 396 -8.27 -13.78 -14.74
CA PRO A 396 -7.06 -14.17 -14.04
C PRO A 396 -6.26 -12.97 -13.54
N GLN A 397 -5.70 -13.08 -12.32
CA GLN A 397 -4.56 -12.32 -11.85
C GLN A 397 -3.31 -13.17 -12.02
N GLY A 398 -2.14 -12.56 -12.08
CA GLY A 398 -0.94 -13.37 -12.17
C GLY A 398 0.35 -12.60 -11.90
N LEU A 399 1.33 -13.34 -11.42
CA LEU A 399 2.71 -12.87 -11.29
C LEU A 399 3.64 -13.90 -11.93
N TYR A 400 4.33 -13.48 -12.98
CA TYR A 400 5.27 -14.30 -13.71
C TYR A 400 6.62 -13.63 -13.67
N GLN A 401 7.64 -14.34 -13.17
CA GLN A 401 8.98 -13.78 -13.00
C GLN A 401 10.04 -14.76 -13.47
N ALA A 402 11.10 -14.23 -14.01
CA ALA A 402 12.32 -14.97 -14.29
C ALA A 402 13.52 -14.19 -13.73
N SER A 403 14.46 -14.92 -13.14
CA SER A 403 15.64 -14.32 -12.53
C SER A 403 16.87 -15.19 -12.71
N LEU A 404 18.02 -14.57 -13.09
CA LEU A 404 19.31 -15.22 -13.33
C LEU A 404 20.40 -14.59 -12.45
N ASN A 405 21.10 -15.36 -11.65
CA ASN A 405 22.28 -14.99 -10.86
C ASN A 405 23.52 -15.64 -11.47
N SER A 406 24.58 -14.87 -11.65
CA SER A 406 25.81 -15.32 -12.25
C SER A 406 27.03 -14.81 -11.49
N VAL A 407 27.65 -15.72 -10.71
CA VAL A 407 28.89 -15.47 -9.98
C VAL A 407 30.08 -15.73 -10.90
N ARG A 408 30.62 -14.66 -11.52
CA ARG A 408 31.75 -14.80 -12.45
C ARG A 408 33.07 -15.08 -11.75
N SER A 409 33.25 -14.44 -10.57
CA SER A 409 34.40 -14.68 -9.68
C SER A 409 33.99 -14.30 -8.24
N ASN A 410 34.87 -14.53 -7.29
CA ASN A 410 34.64 -14.09 -5.87
C ASN A 410 34.46 -12.57 -5.74
N LYS A 411 34.80 -11.79 -6.79
CA LYS A 411 34.70 -10.33 -6.80
C LYS A 411 33.59 -9.79 -7.72
N LEU A 412 33.12 -10.59 -8.68
CA LEU A 412 32.21 -10.11 -9.72
C LEU A 412 30.93 -10.95 -9.75
N LEU A 413 29.82 -10.29 -9.44
CA LEU A 413 28.46 -10.81 -9.52
C LEU A 413 27.69 -10.04 -10.59
N LEU A 414 26.97 -10.75 -11.42
CA LEU A 414 26.03 -10.21 -12.40
C LEU A 414 24.62 -10.68 -12.03
N GLU A 415 23.65 -9.79 -12.18
CA GLU A 415 22.26 -10.03 -11.79
C GLU A 415 21.27 -9.37 -12.76
N ALA A 416 20.19 -10.06 -13.24
CA ALA A 416 19.03 -9.49 -13.96
C ALA A 416 17.73 -10.21 -13.60
N GLY A 417 16.62 -9.56 -13.79
CA GLY A 417 15.31 -10.12 -13.58
C GLY A 417 14.24 -9.39 -14.36
N MET A 418 13.17 -10.13 -14.64
CA MET A 418 11.97 -9.64 -15.30
C MET A 418 10.74 -10.13 -14.55
N SER A 419 9.74 -9.28 -14.47
CA SER A 419 8.44 -9.57 -13.88
C SER A 419 7.33 -9.08 -14.80
N TYR A 420 6.31 -9.90 -14.98
CA TYR A 420 5.03 -9.50 -15.56
C TYR A 420 3.95 -9.65 -14.48
N ALA A 421 3.47 -8.51 -13.97
CA ALA A 421 2.38 -8.44 -13.00
C ALA A 421 1.08 -8.13 -13.73
N MET A 422 0.21 -9.13 -13.83
CA MET A 422 -1.12 -9.01 -14.41
C MET A 422 -2.09 -8.56 -13.31
N ASN A 423 -2.49 -7.29 -13.35
CA ASN A 423 -3.47 -6.73 -12.43
C ASN A 423 -4.74 -6.37 -13.21
N ARG A 424 -5.81 -7.10 -12.99
CA ARG A 424 -7.14 -6.87 -13.58
C ARG A 424 -8.13 -6.43 -12.52
N TRP A 425 -9.00 -5.49 -12.87
CA TRP A 425 -10.00 -4.91 -11.96
C TRP A 425 -11.38 -4.79 -12.59
N PRO A 426 -11.87 -5.80 -13.33
CA PRO A 426 -13.17 -5.69 -13.95
C PRO A 426 -14.28 -5.59 -12.89
N PHE A 427 -15.25 -4.74 -13.19
CA PHE A 427 -16.51 -4.62 -12.47
C PHE A 427 -17.64 -4.98 -13.44
N PRO A 428 -17.72 -6.22 -13.86
CA PRO A 428 -18.68 -6.63 -14.89
C PRO A 428 -20.10 -6.38 -14.41
N SER A 429 -21.01 -6.20 -15.36
CA SER A 429 -22.42 -6.30 -15.06
C SER A 429 -22.66 -7.67 -14.40
N PRO A 430 -23.20 -7.73 -13.18
CA PRO A 430 -23.38 -9.00 -12.51
C PRO A 430 -24.36 -9.86 -13.31
N GLY A 431 -23.97 -11.08 -13.64
CA GLY A 431 -24.91 -12.11 -14.05
C GLY A 431 -25.94 -12.37 -12.94
N ALA A 432 -27.08 -12.85 -13.30
CA ALA A 432 -28.30 -12.97 -12.48
C ALA A 432 -28.15 -13.66 -11.10
N ASP A 433 -27.04 -14.35 -10.85
CA ASP A 433 -26.93 -15.30 -9.73
C ASP A 433 -26.78 -14.67 -8.36
N PHE A 434 -26.08 -13.53 -8.23
CA PHE A 434 -25.77 -12.95 -6.91
C PHE A 434 -26.58 -11.69 -6.61
N MET A 435 -26.63 -10.77 -7.55
CA MET A 435 -27.18 -9.42 -7.32
C MET A 435 -28.62 -9.28 -7.87
N ARG A 436 -29.12 -10.21 -8.63
CA ARG A 436 -30.42 -10.15 -9.31
C ARG A 436 -30.58 -8.93 -10.22
N VAL A 437 -29.48 -8.39 -10.74
CA VAL A 437 -29.50 -7.24 -11.64
C VAL A 437 -29.55 -7.72 -13.08
N SER A 438 -30.59 -7.30 -13.79
CA SER A 438 -30.71 -7.48 -15.24
C SER A 438 -29.95 -6.38 -15.98
N PRO A 439 -29.50 -6.62 -17.24
CA PRO A 439 -29.01 -5.56 -18.11
C PRO A 439 -30.00 -4.42 -18.34
N ASP A 440 -31.29 -4.70 -18.18
CA ASP A 440 -32.39 -3.73 -18.33
C ASP A 440 -32.64 -2.90 -17.07
N ASP A 441 -32.08 -3.30 -15.92
CA ASP A 441 -32.20 -2.56 -14.66
C ASP A 441 -31.40 -1.25 -14.71
N ILE A 442 -32.09 -0.13 -14.65
CA ILE A 442 -31.47 1.20 -14.65
C ILE A 442 -31.08 1.60 -13.23
N SER A 443 -29.90 2.14 -13.05
CA SER A 443 -29.42 2.67 -11.77
C SER A 443 -30.20 3.90 -11.34
N ILE A 444 -30.74 3.90 -10.12
CA ILE A 444 -31.54 4.99 -9.53
C ILE A 444 -30.82 5.55 -8.31
N LEU A 445 -30.62 6.88 -8.29
CA LEU A 445 -30.11 7.62 -7.15
C LEU A 445 -31.25 8.42 -6.50
N GLU A 446 -31.58 8.10 -5.26
CA GLU A 446 -32.46 8.96 -4.44
C GLU A 446 -31.65 10.14 -3.89
N GLN A 447 -31.85 11.33 -4.48
CA GLN A 447 -31.05 12.52 -4.21
C GLN A 447 -31.21 13.02 -2.76
N SER A 448 -32.40 12.88 -2.17
CA SER A 448 -32.70 13.34 -0.82
C SER A 448 -31.89 12.61 0.26
N THR A 449 -31.49 11.38 -0.01
CA THR A 449 -30.74 10.52 0.91
C THR A 449 -29.34 10.17 0.46
N GLY A 450 -29.04 10.39 -0.83
CA GLY A 450 -27.80 9.92 -1.49
C GLY A 450 -27.78 8.39 -1.71
N PHE A 451 -28.89 7.69 -1.49
CA PHE A 451 -29.00 6.24 -1.59
C PHE A 451 -29.22 5.79 -3.02
N ARG A 452 -28.36 4.87 -3.51
CA ARG A 452 -28.45 4.28 -4.87
C ARG A 452 -28.97 2.86 -4.80
N TYR A 453 -29.87 2.51 -5.71
CA TYR A 453 -30.47 1.17 -5.78
C TYR A 453 -30.73 0.75 -7.23
N ASN A 454 -31.25 -0.47 -7.41
CA ASN A 454 -31.63 -1.13 -8.64
C ASN A 454 -30.40 -1.64 -9.44
N ALA A 455 -29.48 -0.78 -9.86
CA ALA A 455 -28.26 -1.15 -10.54
C ALA A 455 -27.08 -0.25 -10.14
N LYS A 456 -25.87 -0.67 -10.48
CA LYS A 456 -24.67 0.17 -10.32
C LYS A 456 -24.68 1.31 -11.33
N GLN A 457 -24.08 2.44 -10.98
CA GLN A 457 -24.00 3.59 -11.88
C GLN A 457 -23.26 3.28 -13.18
N THR A 458 -22.16 2.53 -13.08
CA THR A 458 -21.28 2.21 -14.21
C THR A 458 -20.65 0.84 -14.05
N TYR A 459 -20.37 0.15 -15.13
CA TYR A 459 -19.72 -1.16 -15.19
C TYR A 459 -18.45 -1.11 -16.03
N ASN A 460 -17.57 -2.08 -15.84
CA ASN A 460 -16.31 -2.23 -16.55
C ASN A 460 -16.03 -3.73 -16.76
N ASP A 461 -15.88 -4.17 -18.00
CA ASP A 461 -15.44 -5.54 -18.33
C ASP A 461 -13.93 -5.64 -18.47
N VAL A 462 -13.31 -4.54 -18.87
CA VAL A 462 -11.86 -4.41 -19.04
C VAL A 462 -11.32 -3.33 -18.10
N VAL A 463 -10.57 -3.72 -17.10
CA VAL A 463 -9.71 -2.83 -16.32
C VAL A 463 -8.36 -3.51 -16.18
N ASP A 464 -7.53 -3.38 -17.21
CA ASP A 464 -6.20 -3.99 -17.28
C ASP A 464 -5.15 -2.97 -16.84
N GLN A 465 -4.45 -3.29 -15.76
CA GLN A 465 -3.41 -2.43 -15.18
C GLN A 465 -2.10 -3.21 -15.05
N PHE A 466 -1.58 -3.68 -16.17
CA PHE A 466 -0.42 -4.57 -16.22
C PHE A 466 0.88 -3.80 -16.04
N ARG A 467 1.85 -4.43 -15.38
CA ARG A 467 3.20 -3.92 -15.24
C ARG A 467 4.22 -4.97 -15.66
N ILE A 468 5.15 -4.55 -16.52
CA ILE A 468 6.38 -5.26 -16.80
C ILE A 468 7.47 -4.51 -16.04
N ALA A 469 8.24 -5.20 -15.22
CA ALA A 469 9.37 -4.63 -14.50
C ALA A 469 10.62 -5.46 -14.79
N GLU A 470 11.67 -4.77 -15.20
CA GLU A 470 12.96 -5.35 -15.56
C GLU A 470 14.05 -4.68 -14.73
N ARG A 471 15.09 -5.43 -14.39
CA ARG A 471 16.28 -4.88 -13.73
C ARG A 471 17.52 -5.65 -14.11
N PHE A 472 18.64 -4.96 -14.04
CA PHE A 472 19.98 -5.58 -14.12
C PHE A 472 20.95 -4.87 -13.18
N SER A 473 21.95 -5.57 -12.69
CA SER A 473 23.03 -4.98 -11.92
C SER A 473 24.32 -5.78 -12.03
N VAL A 474 25.42 -5.06 -11.82
CA VAL A 474 26.78 -5.58 -11.75
C VAL A 474 27.35 -5.17 -10.40
N SER A 475 27.74 -6.13 -9.57
CA SER A 475 28.42 -5.88 -8.31
C SER A 475 29.88 -6.28 -8.41
N TYR A 476 30.77 -5.38 -8.01
CA TYR A 476 32.20 -5.62 -7.94
C TYR A 476 32.71 -5.37 -6.51
N VAL A 477 33.23 -6.40 -5.88
CA VAL A 477 33.65 -6.39 -4.47
C VAL A 477 35.17 -6.49 -4.37
N THR A 478 35.75 -5.54 -3.65
CA THR A 478 37.15 -5.59 -3.21
C THR A 478 37.19 -5.77 -1.70
N GLY A 479 38.37 -5.74 -1.06
CA GLY A 479 38.47 -5.83 0.40
C GLY A 479 37.62 -4.78 1.15
N SER A 480 37.72 -3.51 0.70
CA SER A 480 37.06 -2.37 1.36
C SER A 480 35.87 -1.78 0.59
N HIS A 481 35.71 -2.07 -0.69
CA HIS A 481 34.65 -1.52 -1.53
C HIS A 481 33.69 -2.59 -2.06
N ALA A 482 32.39 -2.28 -2.04
CA ALA A 482 31.35 -3.06 -2.71
C ALA A 482 30.58 -2.15 -3.68
N ILE A 483 31.11 -2.03 -4.89
CA ILE A 483 30.59 -1.14 -5.93
C ILE A 483 29.48 -1.86 -6.69
N LYS A 484 28.35 -1.18 -6.94
CA LYS A 484 27.22 -1.72 -7.71
C LYS A 484 26.70 -0.70 -8.72
N PHE A 485 26.58 -1.14 -9.97
CA PHE A 485 25.95 -0.41 -11.06
C PHE A 485 24.72 -1.17 -11.54
N GLY A 486 23.70 -0.46 -11.99
CA GLY A 486 22.55 -1.15 -12.55
C GLY A 486 21.51 -0.25 -13.17
N GLY A 487 20.46 -0.89 -13.66
CA GLY A 487 19.30 -0.24 -14.23
C GLY A 487 18.00 -0.97 -13.88
N GLN A 488 16.91 -0.21 -13.87
CA GLN A 488 15.56 -0.70 -13.73
C GLN A 488 14.69 -0.07 -14.81
N PHE A 489 13.83 -0.87 -15.42
CA PHE A 489 12.88 -0.43 -16.42
C PHE A 489 11.50 -0.95 -16.05
N GLU A 490 10.50 -0.08 -16.11
CA GLU A 490 9.12 -0.45 -15.88
C GLU A 490 8.27 0.03 -17.05
N GLN A 491 7.35 -0.81 -17.52
CA GLN A 491 6.37 -0.47 -18.53
C GLN A 491 4.99 -0.77 -17.96
N GLY A 492 4.06 0.17 -18.11
CA GLY A 492 2.71 0.04 -17.63
C GLY A 492 1.67 0.17 -18.73
N ILE A 493 0.71 -0.74 -18.69
CA ILE A 493 -0.49 -0.72 -19.53
C ILE A 493 -1.68 -0.43 -18.61
N ASN A 494 -2.45 0.61 -18.92
CA ASN A 494 -3.70 0.89 -18.24
C ASN A 494 -4.81 1.06 -19.28
N ASN A 495 -5.67 0.04 -19.40
CA ASN A 495 -6.85 0.06 -20.24
C ASN A 495 -8.08 -0.04 -19.35
N GLN A 496 -9.07 0.81 -19.58
CA GLN A 496 -10.32 0.80 -18.83
C GLN A 496 -11.49 1.12 -19.74
N ASP A 497 -12.43 0.19 -19.85
CA ASP A 497 -13.71 0.46 -20.49
C ASP A 497 -14.73 1.06 -19.50
N GLN A 498 -15.82 1.53 -20.02
CA GLN A 498 -16.96 2.02 -19.26
C GLN A 498 -18.25 1.65 -19.96
N GLN A 499 -19.19 1.10 -19.19
CA GLN A 499 -20.52 0.73 -19.66
C GLN A 499 -21.58 1.21 -18.66
N VAL A 500 -22.77 1.50 -19.16
CA VAL A 500 -23.96 1.89 -18.38
C VAL A 500 -25.17 1.16 -18.95
N HIS A 501 -26.01 0.62 -18.08
CA HIS A 501 -27.23 -0.06 -18.53
C HIS A 501 -28.15 0.92 -19.25
N GLY A 502 -28.55 0.59 -20.49
CA GLY A 502 -29.36 1.45 -21.34
C GLY A 502 -28.75 2.81 -21.69
N ASP A 503 -27.43 3.02 -21.38
CA ASP A 503 -26.73 4.30 -21.50
C ASP A 503 -27.35 5.44 -20.69
N VAL A 504 -28.14 5.13 -19.65
CA VAL A 504 -28.80 6.12 -18.79
C VAL A 504 -28.77 5.74 -17.32
N ASN A 505 -28.84 6.74 -16.45
CA ASN A 505 -29.13 6.60 -15.03
C ASN A 505 -30.25 7.55 -14.64
N TYR A 506 -31.03 7.18 -13.61
CA TYR A 506 -32.11 8.01 -13.11
C TYR A 506 -31.75 8.64 -11.76
N ILE A 507 -32.21 9.85 -11.53
CA ILE A 507 -32.13 10.56 -10.25
C ILE A 507 -33.55 10.90 -9.83
N PHE A 508 -33.94 10.41 -8.64
CA PHE A 508 -35.22 10.72 -8.04
C PHE A 508 -35.03 11.70 -6.88
N LEU A 509 -36.04 12.49 -6.60
CA LEU A 509 -36.11 13.38 -5.46
C LEU A 509 -37.35 13.04 -4.63
N ARG A 510 -37.13 12.46 -3.45
CA ARG A 510 -38.22 11.98 -2.58
C ARG A 510 -39.16 10.98 -3.26
N GLY A 511 -38.57 10.05 -4.01
CA GLY A 511 -39.31 9.01 -4.73
C GLY A 511 -39.94 9.43 -6.06
N VAL A 512 -39.75 10.67 -6.49
CA VAL A 512 -40.31 11.20 -7.76
C VAL A 512 -39.18 11.33 -8.78
N PRO A 513 -39.35 10.89 -10.02
CA PRO A 513 -38.40 11.15 -11.11
C PRO A 513 -38.10 12.63 -11.25
N ASN A 514 -36.81 12.97 -11.39
CA ASN A 514 -36.36 14.36 -11.44
C ASN A 514 -35.33 14.61 -12.56
N THR A 515 -34.44 13.64 -12.82
CA THR A 515 -33.36 13.81 -13.79
C THR A 515 -33.03 12.50 -14.48
N VAL A 516 -32.78 12.56 -15.80
CA VAL A 516 -32.10 11.49 -16.55
C VAL A 516 -30.66 11.92 -16.83
N THR A 517 -29.70 11.07 -16.47
CA THR A 517 -28.28 11.22 -16.85
C THR A 517 -28.02 10.34 -18.06
N GLN A 518 -27.65 10.90 -19.19
CA GLN A 518 -27.26 10.21 -20.42
C GLN A 518 -25.74 9.99 -20.45
N TRP A 519 -25.27 8.89 -21.02
CA TRP A 519 -23.85 8.50 -21.12
C TRP A 519 -23.46 8.17 -22.56
N THR A 520 -22.23 8.52 -22.94
CA THR A 520 -21.67 8.16 -24.26
C THR A 520 -21.03 6.78 -24.28
N THR A 521 -21.56 5.86 -23.50
CA THR A 521 -21.07 4.48 -23.37
C THR A 521 -21.50 3.60 -24.55
N PRO A 522 -20.80 2.49 -24.80
CA PRO A 522 -19.53 2.07 -24.20
C PRO A 522 -18.32 2.81 -24.80
N TYR A 523 -17.26 2.98 -23.99
CA TYR A 523 -15.97 3.49 -24.46
C TYR A 523 -14.81 2.80 -23.78
N LEU A 524 -13.61 2.81 -24.39
CA LEU A 524 -12.38 2.23 -23.86
C LEU A 524 -11.26 3.28 -23.81
N VAL A 525 -10.74 3.55 -22.62
CA VAL A 525 -9.62 4.46 -22.37
C VAL A 525 -8.32 3.66 -22.31
N LYS A 526 -7.30 4.09 -23.05
CA LYS A 526 -5.97 3.45 -23.06
C LYS A 526 -4.92 4.45 -22.65
N ASN A 527 -4.09 4.09 -21.65
CA ASN A 527 -2.95 4.90 -21.19
C ASN A 527 -1.72 4.02 -21.03
N ARG A 528 -0.53 4.60 -21.15
CA ARG A 528 0.77 3.93 -21.10
C ARG A 528 1.73 4.70 -20.21
N MET A 529 2.66 3.98 -19.56
CA MET A 529 3.77 4.59 -18.85
C MET A 529 5.06 3.79 -19.03
N ARG A 530 6.19 4.46 -18.94
CA ARG A 530 7.56 3.90 -18.88
C ARG A 530 8.33 4.62 -17.78
N ASP A 531 9.08 3.88 -16.99
CA ASP A 531 9.98 4.44 -15.97
C ASP A 531 11.33 3.75 -16.12
N ALA A 532 12.38 4.52 -16.39
CA ALA A 532 13.73 4.03 -16.56
C ALA A 532 14.63 4.67 -15.51
N GLY A 533 15.38 3.88 -14.78
CA GLY A 533 16.32 4.35 -13.78
C GLY A 533 17.65 3.65 -13.86
N PHE A 534 18.74 4.43 -13.85
CA PHE A 534 20.12 3.94 -13.78
C PHE A 534 20.75 4.38 -12.48
N PHE A 535 21.54 3.53 -11.87
CA PHE A 535 22.20 3.83 -10.59
C PHE A 535 23.63 3.34 -10.54
N ALA A 536 24.41 4.06 -9.73
CA ALA A 536 25.72 3.66 -9.27
C ALA A 536 25.81 3.91 -7.77
N GLN A 537 26.36 2.95 -7.03
CA GLN A 537 26.54 3.06 -5.58
C GLN A 537 27.79 2.32 -5.13
N ASP A 538 28.34 2.75 -3.99
CA ASP A 538 29.43 2.06 -3.32
C ASP A 538 29.18 1.97 -1.81
N GLN A 539 29.57 0.86 -1.24
CA GLN A 539 29.71 0.66 0.19
C GLN A 539 31.19 0.58 0.50
N TRP A 540 31.70 1.60 1.16
CA TRP A 540 33.14 1.73 1.49
C TRP A 540 33.36 1.54 2.98
N ALA A 541 34.08 0.47 3.35
CA ALA A 541 34.45 0.18 4.75
C ALA A 541 35.82 0.80 5.07
N ILE A 542 35.84 1.74 6.01
CA ILE A 542 37.04 2.46 6.48
C ILE A 542 37.16 2.22 7.99
N GLN A 543 37.99 1.27 8.39
CA GLN A 543 38.13 0.89 9.80
C GLN A 543 36.76 0.59 10.49
N ARG A 544 36.28 1.44 11.35
CA ARG A 544 35.01 1.32 12.07
C ARG A 544 33.85 2.04 11.38
N LEU A 545 34.15 2.75 10.32
CA LEU A 545 33.18 3.54 9.56
C LEU A 545 32.83 2.81 8.26
N THR A 546 31.59 2.66 7.96
CA THR A 546 31.08 2.24 6.66
C THR A 546 30.30 3.38 6.03
N LEU A 547 30.74 3.83 4.87
CA LEU A 547 30.04 4.83 4.05
C LEU A 547 29.25 4.12 2.95
N ASN A 548 28.03 4.54 2.73
CA ASN A 548 27.18 4.10 1.64
C ASN A 548 26.77 5.33 0.85
N TYR A 549 27.19 5.44 -0.38
CA TYR A 549 26.84 6.57 -1.24
C TYR A 549 26.47 6.09 -2.63
N GLY A 550 25.56 6.81 -3.25
CA GLY A 550 25.07 6.45 -4.57
C GLY A 550 24.33 7.57 -5.26
N LEU A 551 24.20 7.42 -6.54
CA LEU A 551 23.47 8.32 -7.41
C LEU A 551 22.54 7.51 -8.30
N ARG A 552 21.32 8.01 -8.48
CA ARG A 552 20.34 7.44 -9.38
C ARG A 552 19.83 8.50 -10.35
N LEU A 553 19.74 8.15 -11.61
CA LEU A 553 19.16 8.94 -12.70
C LEU A 553 17.85 8.27 -13.10
N ASP A 554 16.74 9.01 -13.11
CA ASP A 554 15.43 8.49 -13.48
C ASP A 554 14.83 9.29 -14.64
N HIS A 555 14.12 8.58 -15.53
CA HIS A 555 13.31 9.15 -16.59
C HIS A 555 11.92 8.50 -16.59
N PHE A 556 10.91 9.24 -16.19
CA PHE A 556 9.51 8.82 -16.23
C PHE A 556 8.81 9.44 -17.45
N LEU A 557 8.15 8.59 -18.22
CA LEU A 557 7.41 8.97 -19.42
C LEU A 557 6.01 8.34 -19.36
N ALA A 558 4.96 9.14 -19.55
CA ALA A 558 3.63 8.61 -19.83
C ALA A 558 3.03 9.24 -21.08
N PHE A 559 2.11 8.51 -21.71
CA PHE A 559 1.50 8.92 -22.96
C PHE A 559 0.16 8.21 -23.20
N VAL A 560 -0.64 8.79 -24.08
CA VAL A 560 -1.91 8.22 -24.58
C VAL A 560 -1.69 7.78 -26.03
N PRO A 561 -1.87 6.52 -26.40
CA PRO A 561 -1.82 6.10 -27.80
C PRO A 561 -3.04 6.65 -28.57
N ALA A 562 -2.95 6.73 -29.88
CA ALA A 562 -4.09 7.02 -30.72
C ALA A 562 -5.25 6.04 -30.47
N GLN A 563 -6.48 6.53 -30.47
CA GLN A 563 -7.66 5.78 -30.08
C GLN A 563 -8.86 6.13 -30.96
N ASP A 564 -9.58 5.09 -31.39
CA ASP A 564 -10.85 5.21 -32.08
C ASP A 564 -11.98 4.71 -31.20
N LEU A 565 -13.07 5.47 -31.11
CA LEU A 565 -14.31 5.10 -30.48
C LEU A 565 -15.38 4.89 -31.54
N PRO A 566 -16.09 3.77 -31.55
CA PRO A 566 -17.24 3.58 -32.43
C PRO A 566 -18.38 4.53 -32.08
N ALA A 567 -19.32 4.69 -32.97
CA ALA A 567 -20.58 5.36 -32.67
C ALA A 567 -21.33 4.62 -31.55
N THR A 568 -21.96 5.38 -30.67
CA THR A 568 -22.82 4.87 -29.58
C THR A 568 -24.24 5.41 -29.75
N ARG A 569 -25.15 5.07 -28.84
CA ARG A 569 -26.52 5.58 -28.87
C ARG A 569 -26.57 7.11 -28.88
N PHE A 570 -25.63 7.79 -28.18
CA PHE A 570 -25.66 9.23 -27.97
C PHE A 570 -24.45 9.99 -28.52
N ALA A 571 -23.52 9.32 -29.17
CA ALA A 571 -22.33 9.95 -29.72
C ALA A 571 -21.93 9.30 -31.06
N GLU A 572 -21.52 10.13 -32.03
CA GLU A 572 -20.92 9.68 -33.27
C GLU A 572 -19.58 8.98 -33.07
N ALA A 573 -19.07 8.29 -34.08
CA ALA A 573 -17.72 7.74 -34.06
C ALA A 573 -16.68 8.88 -33.93
N ARG A 574 -15.64 8.65 -33.13
CA ARG A 574 -14.61 9.67 -32.81
C ARG A 574 -13.24 9.05 -32.88
N SER A 575 -12.29 9.78 -33.47
CA SER A 575 -10.90 9.43 -33.50
C SER A 575 -10.07 10.46 -32.72
N PHE A 576 -9.10 10.00 -31.98
CA PHE A 576 -8.23 10.84 -31.16
C PHE A 576 -6.76 10.52 -31.48
N ASP A 577 -5.98 11.53 -31.76
CA ASP A 577 -4.54 11.41 -31.97
C ASP A 577 -3.81 11.00 -30.68
N ALA A 578 -2.60 10.48 -30.83
CA ALA A 578 -1.74 10.18 -29.70
C ALA A 578 -1.35 11.47 -28.97
N VAL A 579 -1.24 11.39 -27.63
CA VAL A 579 -0.73 12.50 -26.82
C VAL A 579 0.52 12.01 -26.08
N ASP A 580 1.66 12.55 -26.47
CA ASP A 580 2.95 12.15 -25.95
C ASP A 580 3.46 13.08 -24.85
N ASN A 581 4.44 12.59 -24.06
CA ASN A 581 5.15 13.37 -23.03
C ASN A 581 4.25 13.96 -21.93
N ILE A 582 3.28 13.22 -21.46
CA ILE A 582 2.31 13.64 -20.44
C ILE A 582 2.29 12.70 -19.21
N PRO A 583 3.34 12.81 -18.34
CA PRO A 583 4.51 13.70 -18.41
C PRO A 583 5.76 13.04 -19.02
N SER A 584 6.85 13.82 -19.20
CA SER A 584 8.20 13.35 -19.46
C SER A 584 9.18 14.04 -18.50
N TRP A 585 9.54 13.37 -17.41
CA TRP A 585 10.35 13.92 -16.32
C TRP A 585 11.69 13.21 -16.17
N ARG A 586 12.73 14.00 -15.89
CA ARG A 586 14.08 13.50 -15.60
C ARG A 586 14.51 13.97 -14.22
N ASP A 587 15.14 13.10 -13.44
CA ASP A 587 15.55 13.38 -12.07
C ASP A 587 16.90 12.79 -11.72
N ILE A 588 17.62 13.47 -10.82
CA ILE A 588 18.84 12.98 -10.16
C ILE A 588 18.53 12.79 -8.68
N ASN A 589 18.85 11.61 -8.14
CA ASN A 589 18.48 11.21 -6.80
C ASN A 589 19.73 10.74 -6.03
N PRO A 590 20.38 11.61 -5.24
CA PRO A 590 21.52 11.25 -4.41
C PRO A 590 21.07 10.43 -3.20
N ARG A 591 21.94 9.52 -2.75
CA ARG A 591 21.84 8.70 -1.54
C ARG A 591 23.15 8.80 -0.78
N PHE A 592 23.04 8.97 0.52
CA PHE A 592 24.18 8.97 1.43
C PHE A 592 23.83 8.27 2.73
N GLY A 593 24.77 7.53 3.28
CA GLY A 593 24.64 6.92 4.60
C GLY A 593 26.00 6.64 5.21
N ALA A 594 26.04 6.65 6.52
CA ALA A 594 27.20 6.33 7.33
C ALA A 594 26.80 5.42 8.50
N SER A 595 27.56 4.36 8.74
CA SER A 595 27.43 3.50 9.93
C SER A 595 28.78 3.43 10.64
N TYR A 596 28.79 3.71 11.94
CA TYR A 596 30.00 3.74 12.76
C TYR A 596 29.90 2.76 13.92
N ASP A 597 30.80 1.75 13.98
CA ASP A 597 30.95 0.86 15.12
C ASP A 597 31.70 1.60 16.23
N VAL A 598 30.96 2.11 17.22
CA VAL A 598 31.46 3.05 18.25
C VAL A 598 32.63 2.45 19.02
N PHE A 599 32.54 1.17 19.39
CA PHE A 599 33.54 0.50 20.21
C PHE A 599 34.42 -0.49 19.43
N GLY A 600 34.16 -0.72 18.14
CA GLY A 600 34.89 -1.66 17.29
C GLY A 600 34.66 -3.14 17.66
N ASN A 601 33.57 -3.44 18.35
CA ASN A 601 33.23 -4.78 18.81
C ASN A 601 31.91 -5.32 18.21
N GLY A 602 31.33 -4.58 17.24
CA GLY A 602 30.09 -4.94 16.56
C GLY A 602 28.81 -4.83 17.41
N ARG A 603 28.88 -4.25 18.62
CA ARG A 603 27.75 -4.20 19.55
C ARG A 603 27.01 -2.86 19.55
N THR A 604 27.67 -1.80 19.09
CA THR A 604 27.05 -0.46 19.09
C THR A 604 27.30 0.22 17.74
N ALA A 605 26.23 0.45 16.98
CA ALA A 605 26.29 1.20 15.73
C ALA A 605 25.59 2.54 15.87
N LEU A 606 26.26 3.60 15.45
CA LEU A 606 25.63 4.90 15.15
C LEU A 606 25.43 4.99 13.65
N LYS A 607 24.20 5.20 13.23
CA LYS A 607 23.83 5.24 11.81
C LYS A 607 23.25 6.58 11.43
N PHE A 608 23.58 7.03 10.24
CA PHE A 608 22.99 8.21 9.61
C PHE A 608 22.64 7.87 8.15
N SER A 609 21.51 8.36 7.68
CA SER A 609 21.15 8.29 6.26
C SER A 609 20.44 9.55 5.80
N ALA A 610 20.69 9.95 4.56
CA ALA A 610 20.02 11.04 3.87
C ALA A 610 19.83 10.67 2.39
N GLY A 611 18.64 10.86 1.85
CA GLY A 611 18.37 10.53 0.47
C GLY A 611 17.19 11.28 -0.13
N ARG A 612 17.28 11.59 -1.42
CA ARG A 612 16.17 12.12 -2.22
C ARG A 612 15.47 10.97 -2.93
N TYR A 613 14.15 10.87 -2.77
CA TYR A 613 13.32 9.79 -3.29
C TYR A 613 12.15 10.36 -4.11
N LEU A 614 11.77 9.69 -5.17
CA LEU A 614 10.71 10.12 -6.06
C LEU A 614 9.34 9.57 -5.63
N GLU A 615 8.28 10.33 -5.91
CA GLU A 615 6.91 9.84 -5.83
C GLU A 615 6.73 8.63 -6.76
N GLN A 616 6.07 7.57 -6.27
CA GLN A 616 5.67 6.45 -7.12
C GLN A 616 4.52 6.89 -8.02
N LEU A 617 4.61 6.54 -9.31
CA LEU A 617 3.64 6.91 -10.32
C LEU A 617 3.15 5.70 -11.12
N GLY A 618 1.92 5.84 -11.61
CA GLY A 618 1.31 5.04 -12.66
C GLY A 618 0.92 5.92 -13.84
N ALA A 619 -0.07 5.48 -14.60
CA ALA A 619 -0.56 6.20 -15.78
C ALA A 619 -1.60 7.30 -15.46
N GLY A 620 -1.70 7.77 -14.20
CA GLY A 620 -2.75 8.72 -13.78
C GLY A 620 -2.73 10.03 -14.53
N ILE A 621 -1.55 10.67 -14.66
CA ILE A 621 -1.44 11.96 -15.37
C ILE A 621 -1.78 11.80 -16.87
N ALA A 622 -1.37 10.69 -17.50
CA ALA A 622 -1.78 10.39 -18.88
C ALA A 622 -3.31 10.20 -18.97
N ASN A 623 -3.92 9.54 -17.96
CA ASN A 623 -5.37 9.40 -17.90
C ASN A 623 -6.10 10.75 -17.81
N ASP A 624 -5.62 11.67 -16.95
CA ASP A 624 -6.20 13.01 -16.79
C ASP A 624 -6.09 13.86 -18.06
N ASN A 625 -5.09 13.59 -18.89
CA ASN A 625 -4.87 14.26 -20.18
C ASN A 625 -5.39 13.45 -21.37
N ASN A 626 -6.03 12.29 -21.14
CA ASN A 626 -6.61 11.50 -22.23
C ASN A 626 -7.80 12.23 -22.87
N PRO A 627 -7.80 12.44 -24.20
CA PRO A 627 -8.88 13.18 -24.87
C PRO A 627 -10.27 12.59 -24.64
N ILE A 628 -10.39 11.27 -24.47
CA ILE A 628 -11.66 10.62 -24.13
C ILE A 628 -12.12 11.07 -22.75
N VAL A 629 -11.25 10.97 -21.73
CA VAL A 629 -11.56 11.39 -20.36
C VAL A 629 -11.86 12.88 -20.26
N ARG A 630 -11.25 13.69 -21.13
CA ARG A 630 -11.48 15.13 -21.24
C ARG A 630 -12.67 15.52 -22.13
N SER A 631 -13.47 14.53 -22.57
CA SER A 631 -14.75 14.78 -23.25
C SER A 631 -15.90 14.85 -22.25
N VAL A 632 -17.03 15.42 -22.65
CA VAL A 632 -18.28 15.37 -21.87
C VAL A 632 -18.91 13.98 -22.06
N LEU A 633 -18.57 13.06 -21.16
CA LEU A 633 -18.98 11.65 -21.24
C LEU A 633 -20.37 11.40 -20.69
N SER A 634 -20.91 12.33 -19.88
CA SER A 634 -22.28 12.28 -19.38
C SER A 634 -22.90 13.67 -19.31
N ALA A 635 -24.20 13.73 -19.43
CA ALA A 635 -24.98 14.98 -19.31
C ALA A 635 -26.37 14.69 -18.76
N ASN A 636 -26.96 15.69 -18.11
CA ASN A 636 -28.23 15.58 -17.40
C ASN A 636 -29.35 16.28 -18.16
N ARG A 637 -30.56 15.75 -17.99
CA ARG A 637 -31.82 16.40 -18.43
C ARG A 637 -32.79 16.37 -17.26
N ILE A 638 -33.53 17.48 -17.07
CA ILE A 638 -34.68 17.47 -16.17
C ILE A 638 -35.71 16.50 -16.76
N TRP A 639 -36.32 15.69 -15.93
CA TRP A 639 -37.35 14.75 -16.28
C TRP A 639 -38.57 14.94 -15.39
N ASN A 640 -39.68 15.26 -16.01
CA ASN A 640 -40.97 15.43 -15.35
C ASN A 640 -41.93 14.32 -15.84
N ASP A 641 -41.98 13.25 -15.07
CA ASP A 641 -42.84 12.09 -15.31
C ASP A 641 -44.29 12.50 -15.10
N SER A 642 -44.95 12.89 -16.19
CA SER A 642 -46.29 13.45 -16.15
C SER A 642 -47.41 12.40 -16.07
N ASN A 643 -47.13 11.20 -16.52
CA ASN A 643 -48.08 10.09 -16.57
C ASN A 643 -47.87 9.07 -15.43
N GLY A 644 -46.77 9.20 -14.63
CA GLY A 644 -46.44 8.36 -13.48
C GLY A 644 -46.00 6.92 -13.83
N ASN A 645 -45.46 6.72 -15.05
CA ASN A 645 -45.03 5.41 -15.50
C ASN A 645 -43.55 5.08 -15.15
N TYR A 646 -42.80 6.05 -14.63
CA TYR A 646 -41.40 5.95 -14.25
C TYR A 646 -40.46 5.61 -15.42
N ALA A 647 -40.87 5.88 -16.65
CA ALA A 647 -40.10 5.78 -17.86
C ALA A 647 -40.04 7.14 -18.57
N PRO A 648 -38.88 7.63 -19.04
CA PRO A 648 -38.82 8.95 -19.70
C PRO A 648 -39.44 8.89 -21.11
N ASP A 649 -40.66 9.41 -21.25
CA ASP A 649 -41.39 9.51 -22.53
C ASP A 649 -40.89 10.67 -23.35
N CYS A 650 -39.68 10.54 -23.87
CA CYS A 650 -38.99 11.56 -24.68
C CYS A 650 -37.97 10.93 -25.62
N ASP A 651 -37.67 11.62 -26.71
CA ASP A 651 -36.54 11.30 -27.58
C ASP A 651 -35.25 11.81 -26.95
N LEU A 652 -34.49 10.88 -26.32
CA LEU A 652 -33.22 11.18 -25.68
C LEU A 652 -32.09 11.52 -26.69
N THR A 653 -32.25 11.23 -27.98
CA THR A 653 -31.27 11.60 -29.02
C THR A 653 -31.40 13.06 -29.45
N ASN A 654 -32.56 13.64 -29.26
CA ASN A 654 -32.82 15.08 -29.53
C ASN A 654 -32.35 15.91 -28.32
N LEU A 655 -31.35 16.74 -28.48
CA LEU A 655 -30.75 17.55 -27.38
C LEU A 655 -31.69 18.67 -26.87
N SER A 656 -32.71 19.07 -27.61
CA SER A 656 -33.70 20.04 -27.18
C SER A 656 -34.76 19.41 -26.27
N GLY A 657 -35.47 20.23 -25.50
CA GLY A 657 -36.60 19.77 -24.71
C GLY A 657 -37.67 19.15 -25.57
N ASN A 658 -38.15 17.97 -25.20
CA ASN A 658 -39.20 17.23 -25.90
C ASN A 658 -39.86 16.21 -24.96
N GLY A 659 -41.16 15.97 -25.17
CA GLY A 659 -41.92 15.05 -24.29
C GLY A 659 -41.80 15.47 -22.84
N GLU A 660 -41.45 14.53 -21.98
CA GLU A 660 -41.25 14.74 -20.53
C GLU A 660 -39.88 15.29 -20.17
N CYS A 661 -38.98 15.39 -21.16
CA CYS A 661 -37.59 15.77 -20.90
C CYS A 661 -37.29 17.21 -21.29
N GLY A 662 -36.68 17.98 -20.37
CA GLY A 662 -36.09 19.26 -20.66
C GLY A 662 -34.89 19.16 -21.61
N PRO A 663 -34.30 20.30 -22.04
CA PRO A 663 -33.09 20.28 -22.84
C PRO A 663 -31.92 19.70 -22.06
N ILE A 664 -30.92 19.17 -22.80
CA ILE A 664 -29.68 18.66 -22.18
C ILE A 664 -28.90 19.81 -21.56
N ASN A 665 -28.35 19.61 -20.39
CA ASN A 665 -27.66 20.66 -19.62
C ASN A 665 -26.26 21.02 -20.17
N ASN A 666 -25.71 20.20 -21.07
CA ASN A 666 -24.39 20.42 -21.68
C ASN A 666 -24.40 20.06 -23.17
N LEU A 667 -24.37 21.10 -24.04
CA LEU A 667 -24.39 20.93 -25.51
C LEU A 667 -23.07 20.33 -26.07
N ASN A 668 -22.01 20.25 -25.27
CA ASN A 668 -20.78 19.53 -25.63
C ASN A 668 -20.85 18.01 -25.34
N PHE A 669 -22.03 17.49 -25.02
CA PHE A 669 -22.22 16.07 -24.79
C PHE A 669 -21.67 15.21 -25.94
N GLY A 670 -20.80 14.28 -25.64
CA GLY A 670 -20.08 13.50 -26.64
C GLY A 670 -18.88 14.20 -27.30
N ARG A 671 -18.61 15.45 -26.98
CA ARG A 671 -17.53 16.27 -27.55
C ARG A 671 -16.51 16.66 -26.47
N SER A 672 -15.43 17.32 -26.88
CA SER A 672 -14.41 17.86 -25.95
C SER A 672 -15.05 18.79 -24.91
N ASN A 673 -14.67 18.63 -23.65
CA ASN A 673 -15.13 19.47 -22.55
C ASN A 673 -14.25 20.73 -22.45
N PRO A 674 -14.77 21.92 -22.75
CA PRO A 674 -13.99 23.16 -22.65
C PRO A 674 -13.56 23.49 -21.23
N ASN A 675 -14.26 22.95 -20.22
CA ASN A 675 -13.96 23.13 -18.80
C ASN A 675 -13.13 21.97 -18.21
N ALA A 676 -12.58 21.08 -19.05
CA ALA A 676 -11.69 20.04 -18.56
C ALA A 676 -10.41 20.65 -18.00
N ASN A 677 -9.91 20.10 -16.89
CA ASN A 677 -8.66 20.54 -16.29
C ASN A 677 -7.53 20.51 -17.34
N GLN A 678 -6.82 21.62 -17.47
CA GLN A 678 -5.61 21.73 -18.29
C GLN A 678 -4.40 21.47 -17.40
N TYR A 679 -3.33 20.93 -17.95
CA TYR A 679 -2.05 20.89 -17.28
C TYR A 679 -1.15 21.98 -17.85
N ASP A 680 -0.50 22.74 -16.98
CA ASP A 680 0.53 23.69 -17.41
C ASP A 680 1.67 22.92 -18.12
N PRO A 681 1.98 23.21 -19.38
CA PRO A 681 3.05 22.52 -20.11
C PRO A 681 4.40 22.56 -19.38
N ALA A 682 4.67 23.61 -18.61
CA ALA A 682 5.91 23.78 -17.86
C ALA A 682 6.13 22.69 -16.78
N ILE A 683 5.05 22.09 -16.27
CA ILE A 683 5.16 21.03 -15.27
C ILE A 683 5.14 19.63 -15.88
N LEU A 684 4.78 19.48 -17.16
CA LEU A 684 4.68 18.17 -17.79
C LEU A 684 6.04 17.64 -18.29
N THR A 685 6.99 18.50 -18.60
CA THR A 685 8.26 18.09 -19.17
C THR A 685 9.44 18.72 -18.45
N GLY A 686 10.59 18.08 -18.48
CA GLY A 686 11.83 18.68 -18.01
C GLY A 686 12.52 17.96 -16.87
N PHE A 687 13.49 18.66 -16.28
CA PHE A 687 14.32 18.16 -15.19
C PHE A 687 13.79 18.61 -13.84
N GLY A 688 13.73 17.69 -12.84
CA GLY A 688 13.34 18.02 -11.46
C GLY A 688 11.87 18.39 -11.30
N GLN A 689 10.99 18.00 -12.22
CA GLN A 689 9.57 18.33 -12.20
C GLN A 689 8.72 17.34 -11.40
N ARG A 690 9.22 16.11 -11.20
CA ARG A 690 8.52 15.08 -10.42
C ARG A 690 8.51 15.43 -8.93
N THR A 691 7.39 15.19 -8.26
CA THR A 691 7.33 15.29 -6.79
C THR A 691 8.35 14.34 -6.16
N PHE A 692 9.05 14.81 -5.16
CA PHE A 692 10.07 14.05 -4.46
C PHE A 692 10.02 14.29 -2.95
N ALA A 693 10.61 13.38 -2.19
CA ALA A 693 10.80 13.52 -0.76
C ALA A 693 12.27 13.41 -0.39
N TRP A 694 12.68 14.16 0.63
CA TRP A 694 13.92 13.93 1.37
C TRP A 694 13.61 13.13 2.63
N ASP A 695 14.39 12.09 2.85
CA ASP A 695 14.39 11.31 4.10
C ASP A 695 15.74 11.45 4.78
N ILE A 696 15.71 11.84 6.05
CA ILE A 696 16.88 11.86 6.94
C ILE A 696 16.57 10.99 8.14
N ALA A 697 17.53 10.14 8.54
CA ALA A 697 17.41 9.35 9.75
C ALA A 697 18.74 9.24 10.48
N THR A 698 18.67 9.23 11.79
CA THR A 698 19.78 8.93 12.70
C THR A 698 19.33 7.87 13.68
N GLU A 699 20.12 6.80 13.81
CA GLU A 699 19.82 5.70 14.74
C GLU A 699 21.03 5.31 15.56
N VAL A 700 20.78 4.93 16.79
CA VAL A 700 21.73 4.20 17.66
C VAL A 700 21.17 2.80 17.84
N GLN A 701 21.92 1.80 17.43
CA GLN A 701 21.63 0.39 17.68
C GLN A 701 22.64 -0.12 18.70
N HIS A 702 22.16 -0.76 19.77
CA HIS A 702 23.02 -1.28 20.84
C HIS A 702 22.59 -2.67 21.28
N GLN A 703 23.54 -3.60 21.29
CA GLN A 703 23.34 -4.94 21.85
C GLN A 703 23.60 -4.90 23.36
N LEU A 704 22.52 -4.83 24.14
CA LEU A 704 22.57 -4.78 25.62
C LEU A 704 23.18 -6.05 26.21
N ARG A 705 22.80 -7.21 25.66
CA ARG A 705 23.32 -8.55 26.02
C ARG A 705 23.24 -9.44 24.78
N PRO A 706 23.97 -10.57 24.74
CA PRO A 706 23.76 -11.58 23.69
C PRO A 706 22.27 -11.93 23.59
N GLY A 707 21.71 -11.79 22.40
CA GLY A 707 20.29 -12.04 22.14
C GLY A 707 19.33 -10.89 22.46
N ILE A 708 19.79 -9.71 22.91
CA ILE A 708 18.93 -8.53 23.15
C ILE A 708 19.57 -7.29 22.53
N SER A 709 18.85 -6.63 21.63
CA SER A 709 19.25 -5.33 21.07
C SER A 709 18.17 -4.27 21.25
N THR A 710 18.60 -3.03 21.33
CA THR A 710 17.74 -1.84 21.34
C THR A 710 18.12 -0.94 20.17
N THR A 711 17.11 -0.27 19.62
CA THR A 711 17.28 0.77 18.60
C THR A 711 16.57 2.03 19.08
N MET A 712 17.27 3.17 19.01
CA MET A 712 16.72 4.50 19.23
C MET A 712 16.95 5.30 17.97
N GLY A 713 15.89 5.91 17.40
CA GLY A 713 15.98 6.61 16.14
C GLY A 713 15.22 7.93 16.12
N TYR A 714 15.75 8.87 15.34
CA TYR A 714 15.08 10.09 14.91
C TYR A 714 14.96 10.09 13.40
N TYR A 715 13.77 10.41 12.91
CA TYR A 715 13.40 10.37 11.49
C TYR A 715 12.75 11.67 11.09
N ARG A 716 13.23 12.24 9.99
CA ARG A 716 12.64 13.42 9.41
C ARG A 716 12.44 13.23 7.92
N ASN A 717 11.26 13.55 7.45
CA ASN A 717 10.97 13.57 6.02
C ASN A 717 10.20 14.83 5.63
N TRP A 718 10.40 15.26 4.38
CA TRP A 718 9.61 16.31 3.76
C TRP A 718 9.59 16.13 2.25
N SER A 719 8.50 16.56 1.61
CA SER A 719 8.31 16.49 0.16
C SER A 719 8.29 17.86 -0.48
N SER A 720 8.61 17.93 -1.77
CA SER A 720 8.64 19.15 -2.56
C SER A 720 8.11 18.94 -3.96
N LYS A 721 7.88 20.03 -4.70
CA LYS A 721 7.41 20.04 -6.09
C LYS A 721 5.99 19.50 -6.25
N PHE A 722 5.07 19.88 -5.36
CA PHE A 722 3.67 19.51 -5.50
C PHE A 722 2.91 20.42 -6.47
N ARG A 723 1.76 19.94 -6.88
CA ARG A 723 0.86 20.60 -7.84
C ARG A 723 -0.38 21.12 -7.12
N THR A 724 -0.94 22.19 -7.64
CA THR A 724 -2.25 22.73 -7.27
C THR A 724 -3.07 22.95 -8.52
N THR A 725 -4.37 23.18 -8.33
CA THR A 725 -5.29 23.56 -9.42
C THR A 725 -5.69 25.01 -9.21
N ASP A 726 -5.46 25.82 -10.23
CA ASP A 726 -5.80 27.23 -10.32
C ASP A 726 -7.00 27.38 -11.27
N ASN A 727 -8.09 27.97 -10.81
CA ASN A 727 -9.18 28.37 -11.70
C ASN A 727 -8.93 29.80 -12.22
N THR A 728 -8.27 29.91 -13.34
CA THR A 728 -7.85 31.18 -13.94
C THR A 728 -9.01 32.17 -14.29
N ARG A 729 -10.28 31.79 -14.06
CA ARG A 729 -11.45 32.67 -14.21
C ARG A 729 -11.77 33.50 -12.98
N VAL A 730 -11.20 33.12 -11.83
CA VAL A 730 -11.41 33.80 -10.55
C VAL A 730 -10.09 34.17 -9.94
N THR A 731 -10.09 35.18 -9.08
CA THR A 731 -8.94 35.63 -8.31
C THR A 731 -9.35 35.79 -6.84
N PRO A 732 -8.46 35.90 -5.88
CA PRO A 732 -8.84 36.20 -4.50
C PRO A 732 -9.71 37.46 -4.32
N ALA A 733 -9.59 38.43 -5.22
CA ALA A 733 -10.40 39.66 -5.22
C ALA A 733 -11.87 39.43 -5.62
N ASP A 734 -12.19 38.31 -6.27
CA ASP A 734 -13.56 37.97 -6.67
C ASP A 734 -14.36 37.32 -5.52
N TYR A 735 -13.76 37.19 -4.32
CA TYR A 735 -14.38 36.56 -3.15
C TYR A 735 -14.70 37.58 -2.05
N THR A 736 -15.86 37.44 -1.44
CA THR A 736 -16.31 38.24 -0.30
C THR A 736 -16.22 37.39 0.96
N PRO A 737 -15.48 37.83 2.00
CA PRO A 737 -15.39 37.07 3.24
C PRO A 737 -16.68 37.17 4.06
N PHE A 738 -16.95 36.10 4.85
CA PHE A 738 -18.04 36.10 5.81
C PHE A 738 -17.69 35.30 7.08
N CYS A 739 -18.49 35.51 8.12
CA CYS A 739 -18.43 34.80 9.38
C CYS A 739 -19.77 34.09 9.65
N VAL A 740 -19.70 33.01 10.43
CA VAL A 740 -20.89 32.28 10.93
C VAL A 740 -20.75 32.04 12.42
N THR A 741 -21.79 32.35 13.20
CA THR A 741 -21.83 32.05 14.62
C THR A 741 -22.13 30.56 14.82
N ALA A 742 -21.26 29.85 15.53
CA ALA A 742 -21.45 28.44 15.88
C ALA A 742 -22.73 28.28 16.72
N PRO A 743 -23.52 27.23 16.46
CA PRO A 743 -24.67 26.92 17.31
C PRO A 743 -24.28 26.74 18.80
N LEU A 744 -25.19 27.04 19.72
CA LEU A 744 -25.01 26.72 21.14
C LEU A 744 -25.19 25.21 21.33
N ASP A 745 -24.13 24.54 21.70
CA ASP A 745 -24.09 23.09 21.92
C ASP A 745 -22.95 22.75 22.90
N PRO A 746 -23.22 22.12 24.04
CA PRO A 746 -22.22 21.78 25.05
C PRO A 746 -21.14 20.82 24.53
N ARG A 747 -21.37 20.15 23.40
CA ARG A 747 -20.40 19.27 22.74
C ARG A 747 -19.36 20.02 21.92
N LEU A 748 -19.64 21.30 21.58
CA LEU A 748 -18.69 22.18 20.90
C LEU A 748 -17.71 22.83 21.90
N PRO A 749 -16.53 23.25 21.47
CA PRO A 749 -15.60 23.98 22.31
C PRO A 749 -16.27 25.22 22.94
N GLY A 750 -16.09 25.38 24.25
CA GLY A 750 -16.70 26.50 24.99
C GLY A 750 -18.23 26.53 25.02
N GLY A 751 -18.91 25.47 24.60
CA GLY A 751 -20.37 25.41 24.53
C GLY A 751 -20.98 26.02 23.27
N GLY A 752 -20.18 26.34 22.25
CA GLY A 752 -20.61 27.01 21.02
C GLY A 752 -20.73 28.54 21.18
N GLY A 753 -21.48 29.21 20.29
CA GLY A 753 -21.71 30.66 20.30
C GLY A 753 -20.54 31.52 19.86
N TYR A 754 -19.42 30.95 19.48
CA TYR A 754 -18.28 31.67 18.93
C TYR A 754 -18.42 31.90 17.43
N GLU A 755 -17.78 32.94 16.91
CA GLU A 755 -17.73 33.20 15.48
C GLU A 755 -16.63 32.41 14.79
N VAL A 756 -16.97 31.84 13.62
CA VAL A 756 -16.03 31.23 12.67
C VAL A 756 -15.92 32.16 11.46
N CYS A 757 -14.82 32.86 11.37
CA CYS A 757 -14.51 33.79 10.27
C CYS A 757 -13.45 33.21 9.32
N GLY A 758 -13.26 33.88 8.17
CA GLY A 758 -12.32 33.40 7.13
C GLY A 758 -12.94 32.48 6.09
N MET A 759 -14.26 32.31 6.13
CA MET A 759 -15.04 31.76 5.04
C MET A 759 -15.16 32.80 3.92
N ALA A 760 -15.36 32.35 2.67
CA ALA A 760 -15.51 33.26 1.55
C ALA A 760 -16.47 32.70 0.48
N ASP A 761 -17.25 33.57 -0.12
CA ASP A 761 -18.15 33.25 -1.22
C ASP A 761 -17.80 34.02 -2.47
N VAL A 762 -17.79 33.36 -3.62
CA VAL A 762 -17.46 33.98 -4.91
C VAL A 762 -18.51 35.01 -5.32
N ALA A 763 -18.10 36.04 -6.03
CA ALA A 763 -19.02 37.02 -6.60
C ALA A 763 -20.07 36.32 -7.50
N PRO A 764 -21.39 36.67 -7.44
CA PRO A 764 -22.43 36.01 -8.23
C PRO A 764 -22.14 35.95 -9.72
N ALA A 765 -21.53 37.03 -10.26
CA ALA A 765 -21.14 37.11 -11.67
C ALA A 765 -20.03 36.12 -12.08
N LYS A 766 -19.30 35.59 -11.12
CA LYS A 766 -18.19 34.65 -11.32
C LYS A 766 -18.59 33.20 -10.97
N PHE A 767 -19.72 32.99 -10.34
CA PHE A 767 -20.19 31.68 -9.92
C PHE A 767 -20.33 30.72 -11.11
N GLY A 768 -19.76 29.53 -11.00
CA GLY A 768 -19.79 28.53 -12.05
C GLY A 768 -18.83 28.77 -13.22
N GLN A 769 -18.05 29.86 -13.23
CA GLN A 769 -16.99 30.06 -14.21
C GLN A 769 -15.79 29.21 -13.86
N VAL A 770 -15.39 28.32 -14.78
CA VAL A 770 -14.30 27.33 -14.53
C VAL A 770 -13.33 27.33 -15.72
N ALA A 771 -12.05 27.50 -15.44
CA ALA A 771 -10.94 27.24 -16.33
C ALA A 771 -9.73 26.74 -15.52
N ASN A 772 -9.81 25.50 -15.09
CA ASN A 772 -8.83 24.90 -14.18
C ASN A 772 -7.51 24.58 -14.87
N VAL A 773 -6.40 25.07 -14.34
CA VAL A 773 -5.05 24.76 -14.75
C VAL A 773 -4.33 24.08 -13.58
N VAL A 774 -3.86 22.86 -13.81
CA VAL A 774 -2.98 22.16 -12.85
C VAL A 774 -1.55 22.69 -13.03
N THR A 775 -1.03 23.36 -12.02
CA THR A 775 0.27 24.02 -12.06
C THR A 775 1.07 23.74 -10.77
N ARG A 776 2.23 24.37 -10.61
CA ARG A 776 3.02 24.36 -9.38
C ARG A 776 2.35 25.20 -8.29
N ALA A 777 2.43 24.74 -7.06
CA ALA A 777 2.00 25.52 -5.92
C ALA A 777 3.07 26.52 -5.44
N ASP A 778 4.35 26.28 -5.76
CA ASP A 778 5.48 27.10 -5.31
C ASP A 778 5.27 28.61 -5.54
N PRO A 779 4.73 29.10 -6.69
CA PRO A 779 4.53 30.54 -6.92
C PRO A 779 3.49 31.20 -6.02
N PHE A 780 2.58 30.42 -5.41
CA PHE A 780 1.51 30.96 -4.58
C PHE A 780 1.89 31.15 -3.12
N PHE A 781 3.08 30.72 -2.71
CA PHE A 781 3.62 30.98 -1.37
C PHE A 781 4.27 32.34 -1.30
N ALA A 782 3.85 33.15 -0.33
CA ALA A 782 4.28 34.55 -0.21
C ALA A 782 5.78 34.73 0.09
N ASP A 783 6.43 33.74 0.64
CA ASP A 783 7.83 33.82 1.11
C ASP A 783 8.82 32.93 0.35
N GLY A 784 8.36 32.22 -0.71
CA GLY A 784 9.20 31.34 -1.49
C GLY A 784 9.83 30.20 -0.69
N SER A 785 9.37 29.99 0.56
CA SER A 785 9.90 28.97 1.43
C SER A 785 9.63 27.58 0.87
N ASP A 786 10.61 26.69 1.02
CA ASP A 786 10.50 25.26 0.66
C ASP A 786 9.38 24.61 1.46
N VAL A 787 8.18 24.64 0.89
CA VAL A 787 7.04 24.00 1.52
C VAL A 787 7.08 22.51 1.26
N THR A 788 7.13 21.78 2.34
CA THR A 788 7.27 20.34 2.38
C THR A 788 5.90 19.67 2.32
N CYS A 789 5.65 18.87 1.29
CA CYS A 789 4.36 18.22 1.03
C CYS A 789 4.34 16.72 1.30
N ASP A 790 3.21 16.27 1.82
CA ASP A 790 2.88 14.86 1.92
C ASP A 790 2.23 14.38 0.61
N SER A 791 2.87 13.42 -0.07
CA SER A 791 2.34 12.77 -1.27
C SER A 791 1.08 11.93 -1.02
N THR A 792 0.61 11.84 0.23
CA THR A 792 -0.54 11.02 0.63
C THR A 792 -1.90 11.59 0.27
N ALA A 793 -1.96 12.83 -0.18
CA ALA A 793 -3.21 13.46 -0.60
C ALA A 793 -3.77 12.95 -1.95
N GLY A 794 -3.31 11.79 -2.41
CA GLY A 794 -3.94 11.01 -3.49
C GLY A 794 -5.27 10.34 -3.09
N VAL A 795 -5.88 10.73 -1.96
CA VAL A 795 -7.25 10.38 -1.64
C VAL A 795 -8.17 11.30 -2.42
N ALA A 796 -8.80 10.67 -3.41
CA ALA A 796 -9.75 11.26 -4.32
C ALA A 796 -10.63 12.35 -3.69
N GLY A 797 -10.65 13.51 -4.29
CA GLY A 797 -11.84 14.32 -4.31
C GLY A 797 -11.81 15.67 -3.66
N ARG A 798 -10.67 16.28 -3.31
CA ARG A 798 -10.63 17.74 -3.07
C ARG A 798 -9.27 18.33 -3.42
N ASN A 799 -9.31 19.39 -4.16
CA ASN A 799 -8.27 20.23 -4.71
C ASN A 799 -7.06 20.43 -3.78
N GLY A 800 -5.89 20.00 -4.23
CA GLY A 800 -4.63 20.40 -3.68
C GLY A 800 -3.92 19.33 -2.81
N ALA A 801 -2.71 19.02 -3.19
CA ALA A 801 -1.77 18.25 -2.38
C ALA A 801 -1.47 19.00 -1.07
N ALA A 802 -1.50 18.29 0.04
CA ALA A 802 -1.07 18.85 1.32
C ALA A 802 0.45 18.78 1.42
N CYS A 803 1.06 19.86 1.89
CA CYS A 803 2.47 19.95 2.15
C CYS A 803 2.78 19.53 3.57
N GLY A 804 3.76 18.67 3.79
CA GLY A 804 4.04 18.17 5.12
C GLY A 804 5.50 17.93 5.42
N ARG A 805 5.85 18.18 6.67
CA ARG A 805 7.08 17.73 7.29
C ARG A 805 6.73 16.83 8.46
N SER A 806 7.41 15.72 8.55
CA SER A 806 7.23 14.78 9.65
C SER A 806 8.52 14.63 10.45
N ASP A 807 8.38 14.66 11.77
CA ASP A 807 9.46 14.44 12.73
C ASP A 807 9.03 13.32 13.68
N PHE A 808 9.76 12.19 13.71
CA PHE A 808 9.42 11.03 14.53
C PHE A 808 10.59 10.56 15.37
N PHE A 809 10.27 9.98 16.52
CA PHE A 809 11.18 9.29 17.43
C PHE A 809 10.71 7.87 17.68
N ASN A 810 11.60 6.93 17.59
CA ASN A 810 11.34 5.51 17.86
C ASN A 810 12.30 4.98 18.90
N VAL A 811 11.78 4.17 19.84
CA VAL A 811 12.58 3.33 20.72
C VAL A 811 12.02 1.93 20.62
N SER A 812 12.85 0.96 20.23
CA SER A 812 12.44 -0.42 20.07
C SER A 812 13.46 -1.40 20.67
N VAL A 813 12.96 -2.55 21.09
CA VAL A 813 13.74 -3.67 21.62
C VAL A 813 13.42 -4.91 20.78
N ASN A 814 14.44 -5.66 20.44
CA ASN A 814 14.32 -6.99 19.85
C ASN A 814 15.15 -7.98 20.66
N SER A 815 14.56 -9.13 20.94
CA SER A 815 15.29 -10.20 21.63
C SER A 815 15.04 -11.54 20.95
N ARG A 816 16.08 -12.34 20.87
CA ARG A 816 16.06 -13.72 20.41
C ARG A 816 17.02 -14.55 21.26
N PHE A 817 16.46 -15.38 22.11
CA PHE A 817 17.26 -16.24 23.02
C PHE A 817 17.46 -17.62 22.41
N ALA A 818 18.56 -18.28 22.81
CA ALA A 818 18.86 -19.64 22.39
C ALA A 818 17.78 -20.65 22.83
N SER A 819 17.03 -20.36 23.91
CA SER A 819 15.86 -21.10 24.36
C SER A 819 14.67 -21.06 23.41
N GLY A 820 14.73 -20.27 22.32
CA GLY A 820 13.62 -20.04 21.40
C GLY A 820 12.63 -18.94 21.83
N ILE A 821 12.84 -18.30 22.98
CA ILE A 821 12.06 -17.16 23.43
C ILE A 821 12.35 -15.98 22.50
N GLN A 822 11.29 -15.33 22.01
CA GLN A 822 11.39 -14.12 21.19
C GLN A 822 10.49 -13.04 21.81
N LEU A 823 11.03 -11.82 21.93
CA LEU A 823 10.32 -10.65 22.40
C LEU A 823 10.70 -9.49 21.49
N GLY A 824 9.74 -8.65 21.17
CA GLY A 824 10.02 -7.44 20.40
C GLY A 824 8.90 -6.42 20.53
N GLY A 825 9.25 -5.17 20.22
CA GLY A 825 8.28 -4.09 20.26
C GLY A 825 8.94 -2.74 20.51
N GLY A 826 8.12 -1.73 20.69
CA GLY A 826 8.63 -0.39 20.92
C GLY A 826 7.54 0.66 21.01
N VAL A 827 8.00 1.87 21.24
CA VAL A 827 7.20 3.09 21.23
C VAL A 827 7.67 3.94 20.06
N ASP A 828 6.72 4.43 19.29
CA ASP A 828 6.93 5.38 18.22
C ASP A 828 6.06 6.61 18.46
N THR A 829 6.63 7.79 18.30
CA THR A 829 5.93 9.05 18.52
C THR A 829 6.47 10.12 17.60
N GLY A 830 5.61 11.04 17.18
CA GLY A 830 6.04 12.09 16.27
C GLY A 830 4.99 13.17 16.09
N ARG A 831 5.28 14.04 15.17
CA ARG A 831 4.35 15.06 14.69
C ARG A 831 4.46 15.21 13.19
N THR A 832 3.35 15.53 12.55
CA THR A 832 3.31 15.93 11.14
C THR A 832 2.79 17.36 11.06
N VAL A 833 3.45 18.19 10.28
CA VAL A 833 2.99 19.55 9.96
C VAL A 833 2.55 19.52 8.50
N THR A 834 1.29 19.81 8.25
CA THR A 834 0.75 20.02 6.92
C THR A 834 0.56 21.50 6.71
N ASP A 835 1.16 22.08 5.68
CA ASP A 835 1.11 23.50 5.39
C ASP A 835 0.56 23.74 3.97
N ARG A 836 -0.50 24.55 3.89
CA ARG A 836 -1.15 25.01 2.65
C ARG A 836 -1.44 26.51 2.72
N CYS A 837 -0.60 27.25 3.46
CA CYS A 837 -0.83 28.67 3.67
C CYS A 837 -0.46 29.48 2.44
N PHE A 838 -1.18 29.24 1.37
CA PHE A 838 -1.16 29.99 0.12
C PHE A 838 -2.59 30.14 -0.42
N VAL A 839 -2.80 31.09 -1.27
CA VAL A 839 -4.11 31.35 -1.90
C VAL A 839 -3.96 31.22 -3.40
N VAL A 840 -4.73 30.31 -3.99
CA VAL A 840 -4.86 30.17 -5.44
C VAL A 840 -6.10 30.91 -5.91
N ASP A 841 -7.26 30.50 -5.43
CA ASP A 841 -8.56 31.05 -5.81
C ASP A 841 -9.22 31.76 -4.63
N SER A 842 -9.63 31.03 -3.63
CA SER A 842 -10.43 31.52 -2.51
C SER A 842 -9.60 31.87 -1.27
N PRO A 843 -9.75 33.07 -0.67
CA PRO A 843 -9.12 33.39 0.61
C PRO A 843 -9.47 32.42 1.74
N GLN A 844 -10.57 31.64 1.61
CA GLN A 844 -10.92 30.58 2.55
C GLN A 844 -9.85 29.47 2.65
N GLU A 845 -8.97 29.35 1.65
CA GLU A 845 -7.84 28.40 1.67
C GLU A 845 -6.90 28.64 2.85
N LEU A 846 -6.84 29.88 3.36
CA LEU A 846 -6.06 30.22 4.55
C LEU A 846 -6.70 29.74 5.86
N LEU A 847 -7.98 29.39 5.84
CA LEU A 847 -8.64 28.85 7.02
C LEU A 847 -8.12 27.44 7.33
N ASN A 848 -7.51 27.30 8.49
CA ASN A 848 -6.84 26.04 8.88
C ASN A 848 -5.76 25.56 7.89
N CYS A 849 -5.08 26.47 7.21
CA CYS A 849 -4.09 26.15 6.19
C CYS A 849 -2.87 25.40 6.76
N ARG A 850 -2.52 25.68 8.02
CA ARG A 850 -1.44 24.98 8.72
C ARG A 850 -2.00 24.08 9.81
N ILE A 851 -1.88 22.75 9.60
CA ILE A 851 -2.38 21.75 10.53
C ILE A 851 -1.18 21.02 11.14
N ILE A 852 -1.14 20.95 12.46
CA ILE A 852 -0.14 20.21 13.22
C ILE A 852 -0.83 19.00 13.85
N THR A 853 -0.46 17.79 13.41
CA THR A 853 -0.85 16.56 14.07
C THR A 853 0.04 16.37 15.30
N PRO A 854 -0.51 16.46 16.53
CA PRO A 854 0.30 16.47 17.74
C PRO A 854 0.84 15.08 18.09
N TYR A 855 1.88 15.02 18.92
CA TYR A 855 2.49 13.77 19.38
C TYR A 855 1.47 12.77 19.95
N LYS A 856 0.49 13.21 20.75
CA LYS A 856 -0.56 12.33 21.31
C LYS A 856 -1.36 11.58 20.24
N ALA A 857 -1.52 12.19 19.06
CA ALA A 857 -2.23 11.63 17.94
C ALA A 857 -1.38 10.70 17.06
N GLN A 858 -0.09 10.60 17.35
CA GLN A 858 0.86 9.79 16.59
C GLN A 858 1.58 8.74 17.46
N THR A 859 1.47 8.84 18.79
CA THR A 859 2.14 7.91 19.71
C THR A 859 1.53 6.51 19.60
N GLN A 860 2.35 5.54 19.27
CA GLN A 860 1.99 4.13 19.15
C GLN A 860 2.86 3.29 20.09
N VAL A 861 2.24 2.27 20.69
CA VAL A 861 2.96 1.22 21.43
C VAL A 861 2.61 -0.11 20.81
N LYS A 862 3.60 -0.90 20.42
CA LYS A 862 3.41 -2.25 19.89
C LYS A 862 4.43 -3.19 20.51
N ALA A 863 3.99 -4.40 20.80
CA ALA A 863 4.88 -5.46 21.28
C ALA A 863 4.38 -6.82 20.81
N PHE A 864 5.29 -7.78 20.76
CA PHE A 864 5.00 -9.19 20.54
C PHE A 864 5.90 -10.06 21.41
N TRP A 865 5.43 -11.25 21.67
CA TRP A 865 6.18 -12.29 22.39
C TRP A 865 5.87 -13.67 21.84
N SER A 866 6.85 -14.58 22.00
CA SER A 866 6.71 -16.01 21.75
C SER A 866 7.53 -16.78 22.80
N PHE A 867 6.85 -17.63 23.55
CA PHE A 867 7.42 -18.48 24.60
C PHE A 867 7.22 -19.95 24.26
N PRO A 868 8.27 -20.70 23.95
CA PRO A 868 8.16 -22.14 23.96
C PRO A 868 7.90 -22.64 25.40
N LEU A 869 6.94 -23.54 25.53
CA LEU A 869 6.51 -24.12 26.80
C LEU A 869 6.81 -25.63 26.82
N PRO A 870 6.81 -26.28 28.00
CA PRO A 870 6.94 -27.73 28.09
C PRO A 870 5.91 -28.50 27.26
N LEU A 871 6.17 -29.76 26.97
CA LEU A 871 5.27 -30.65 26.19
C LEU A 871 4.98 -30.19 24.79
N GLU A 872 5.90 -29.48 24.12
CA GLU A 872 5.74 -28.92 22.76
C GLU A 872 4.57 -27.92 22.62
N PHE A 873 4.19 -27.25 23.71
CA PHE A 873 3.35 -26.07 23.64
C PHE A 873 4.18 -24.83 23.29
N SER A 874 3.56 -23.86 22.64
CA SER A 874 4.07 -22.49 22.57
C SER A 874 2.95 -21.49 22.81
N PHE A 875 3.26 -20.43 23.53
CA PHE A 875 2.35 -19.31 23.80
C PHE A 875 2.92 -18.04 23.22
N SER A 876 2.14 -17.38 22.40
CA SER A 876 2.55 -16.14 21.75
C SER A 876 1.44 -15.12 21.74
N GLY A 877 1.81 -13.86 21.54
CA GLY A 877 0.82 -12.80 21.47
C GLY A 877 1.38 -11.51 20.88
N THR A 878 0.45 -10.63 20.57
CA THR A 878 0.73 -9.26 20.11
C THR A 878 -0.14 -8.27 20.88
N VAL A 879 0.40 -7.08 21.12
CA VAL A 879 -0.33 -5.95 21.67
C VAL A 879 -0.09 -4.72 20.82
N GLN A 880 -1.16 -3.99 20.55
CA GLN A 880 -1.15 -2.71 19.87
C GLN A 880 -1.95 -1.70 20.68
N ASN A 881 -1.35 -0.54 20.96
CA ASN A 881 -2.06 0.62 21.49
C ASN A 881 -1.81 1.80 20.56
N LEU A 882 -2.84 2.18 19.82
CA LEU A 882 -2.80 3.16 18.73
C LEU A 882 -3.66 4.37 19.08
N PRO A 883 -3.34 5.58 18.56
CA PRO A 883 -4.17 6.76 18.78
C PRO A 883 -5.56 6.59 18.17
N GLY A 884 -6.56 7.23 18.75
CA GLY A 884 -7.89 7.34 18.17
C GLY A 884 -7.90 8.30 16.97
N ALA A 885 -8.85 8.11 16.06
CA ALA A 885 -9.03 8.99 14.92
C ALA A 885 -9.42 10.40 15.37
N SER A 886 -8.93 11.42 14.63
CA SER A 886 -9.42 12.79 14.84
C SER A 886 -10.83 12.96 14.29
N PHE A 887 -11.60 13.88 14.88
CA PHE A 887 -12.92 14.25 14.37
C PHE A 887 -13.11 15.76 14.35
N VAL A 888 -13.99 16.23 13.49
CA VAL A 888 -14.34 17.63 13.25
C VAL A 888 -15.85 17.84 13.35
N ALA A 889 -16.31 19.06 13.22
CA ALA A 889 -17.72 19.43 13.13
C ALA A 889 -17.92 20.34 11.91
N ASP A 890 -18.40 19.77 10.85
CA ASP A 890 -18.67 20.43 9.58
C ASP A 890 -20.12 20.92 9.56
N TYR A 891 -20.35 22.19 9.82
CA TYR A 891 -21.68 22.79 9.92
C TYR A 891 -22.19 23.24 8.55
N PRO A 892 -23.29 22.68 8.04
CA PRO A 892 -23.92 23.17 6.81
C PRO A 892 -24.73 24.43 7.08
N ALA A 893 -24.04 25.57 7.19
CA ALA A 893 -24.68 26.85 7.45
C ALA A 893 -25.60 27.27 6.29
N THR A 894 -26.80 27.71 6.63
CA THR A 894 -27.82 28.11 5.66
C THR A 894 -27.51 29.46 5.03
N ASN A 895 -28.07 29.70 3.85
CA ASN A 895 -27.95 31.00 3.18
C ASN A 895 -28.39 32.17 4.11
N VAL A 896 -29.47 31.97 4.88
CA VAL A 896 -30.01 33.03 5.76
C VAL A 896 -29.03 33.37 6.90
N GLU A 897 -28.31 32.38 7.42
CA GLU A 897 -27.30 32.63 8.46
C GLU A 897 -26.09 33.37 7.89
N ILE A 898 -25.65 32.96 6.70
CA ILE A 898 -24.46 33.49 6.02
C ILE A 898 -24.71 34.90 5.52
N ALA A 899 -25.89 35.20 4.93
CA ALA A 899 -26.23 36.48 4.37
C ALA A 899 -26.14 37.64 5.37
N ARG A 900 -26.28 37.37 6.66
CA ARG A 900 -26.14 38.38 7.74
C ARG A 900 -24.74 39.00 7.78
N SER A 901 -23.73 38.19 7.55
CA SER A 901 -22.32 38.64 7.55
C SER A 901 -21.81 38.94 6.14
N LEU A 902 -22.25 38.17 5.15
CA LEU A 902 -21.85 38.31 3.74
C LEU A 902 -22.45 39.59 3.10
N GLY A 903 -23.59 40.09 3.64
CA GLY A 903 -24.31 41.27 3.09
C GLY A 903 -25.13 40.98 1.81
N ARG A 904 -25.17 39.76 1.35
CA ARG A 904 -25.94 39.27 0.21
C ARG A 904 -26.25 37.81 0.32
N ASP A 905 -27.10 37.27 -0.53
CA ASP A 905 -27.27 35.82 -0.66
C ASP A 905 -26.03 35.15 -1.28
N LEU A 906 -25.80 33.86 -0.98
CA LEU A 906 -24.76 33.07 -1.60
C LEU A 906 -24.84 33.09 -3.12
N ALA A 907 -23.73 33.10 -3.79
CA ALA A 907 -23.68 33.05 -5.26
C ALA A 907 -24.42 31.82 -5.83
N ALA A 908 -24.38 30.69 -5.10
CA ALA A 908 -25.09 29.47 -5.45
C ALA A 908 -26.63 29.60 -5.44
N CYS A 909 -27.19 30.67 -4.87
CA CYS A 909 -28.62 30.92 -4.88
C CYS A 909 -29.14 31.25 -6.28
N GLY A 910 -28.30 31.87 -7.13
CA GLY A 910 -28.71 32.37 -8.44
C GLY A 910 -29.77 33.44 -8.29
N THR A 911 -30.96 33.22 -8.85
CA THR A 911 -32.10 34.18 -8.76
C THR A 911 -32.96 34.00 -7.51
N ARG A 912 -32.73 32.95 -6.71
CA ARG A 912 -33.47 32.70 -5.46
C ARG A 912 -32.92 33.55 -4.33
N THR A 913 -33.76 34.12 -3.48
CA THR A 913 -33.34 35.03 -2.40
C THR A 913 -33.80 34.54 -1.05
N GLY A 914 -33.05 34.91 0.00
CA GLY A 914 -33.36 34.64 1.41
C GLY A 914 -33.70 33.19 1.69
N ALA A 915 -34.82 32.92 2.35
CA ALA A 915 -35.25 31.56 2.73
C ALA A 915 -35.65 30.69 1.51
N ALA A 916 -35.94 31.25 0.35
CA ALA A 916 -36.18 30.47 -0.87
C ALA A 916 -34.88 29.84 -1.45
N CYS A 917 -33.72 30.34 -1.06
CA CYS A 917 -32.45 29.74 -1.38
C CYS A 917 -32.05 28.64 -0.35
N THR A 918 -32.01 27.42 -0.79
CA THR A 918 -31.60 26.25 0.04
C THR A 918 -30.11 25.95 -0.03
N ALA A 919 -29.32 26.80 -0.67
CA ALA A 919 -27.87 26.63 -0.71
C ALA A 919 -27.26 26.76 0.70
N THR A 920 -26.23 26.00 0.95
CA THR A 920 -25.48 26.01 2.20
C THR A 920 -24.00 26.11 1.93
N ALA A 921 -23.23 26.62 2.91
CA ALA A 921 -21.78 26.51 2.92
C ALA A 921 -21.32 25.68 4.13
N THR A 922 -20.33 24.85 3.94
CA THR A 922 -19.77 24.06 5.03
C THR A 922 -18.80 24.89 5.86
N VAL A 923 -19.09 25.07 7.15
CA VAL A 923 -18.30 25.83 8.12
C VAL A 923 -17.64 24.89 9.13
N PRO A 924 -16.30 24.85 9.21
CA PRO A 924 -15.58 23.97 10.16
C PRO A 924 -15.63 24.57 11.58
N LEU A 925 -16.54 24.06 12.41
CA LEU A 925 -16.70 24.54 13.79
C LEU A 925 -15.56 24.12 14.73
N ILE A 926 -14.85 23.03 14.40
CA ILE A 926 -13.74 22.50 15.19
C ILE A 926 -12.48 22.51 14.31
N LYS A 927 -11.41 23.10 14.85
CA LYS A 927 -10.10 23.06 14.18
C LYS A 927 -9.61 21.61 14.00
N PRO A 928 -9.15 21.21 12.82
CA PRO A 928 -8.61 19.88 12.57
C PRO A 928 -7.49 19.49 13.56
N MET A 929 -7.39 18.19 13.88
CA MET A 929 -6.36 17.63 14.77
C MET A 929 -6.34 18.18 16.19
N THR A 930 -7.48 18.64 16.72
CA THR A 930 -7.60 19.07 18.11
C THR A 930 -8.35 18.04 18.98
N ASN A 931 -9.35 17.42 18.41
CA ASN A 931 -10.21 16.43 19.10
C ASN A 931 -9.97 15.03 18.52
N PHE A 932 -9.94 14.03 19.41
CA PHE A 932 -9.63 12.65 19.07
C PHE A 932 -10.58 11.68 19.79
N LEU A 933 -10.92 10.59 19.12
CA LEU A 933 -11.60 9.44 19.70
C LEU A 933 -10.69 8.71 20.71
N SER A 934 -11.24 7.77 21.44
CA SER A 934 -10.51 6.93 22.37
C SER A 934 -9.41 6.12 21.66
N ARG A 935 -8.30 5.88 22.34
CA ARG A 935 -7.21 5.04 21.85
C ARG A 935 -7.69 3.61 21.59
N ARG A 936 -7.18 3.00 20.52
CA ARG A 936 -7.44 1.60 20.18
C ARG A 936 -6.40 0.70 20.83
N THR A 937 -6.83 -0.11 21.81
CA THR A 937 -6.00 -1.17 22.40
C THR A 937 -6.51 -2.52 21.94
N GLN A 938 -5.62 -3.31 21.33
CA GLN A 938 -5.93 -4.66 20.86
C GLN A 938 -4.85 -5.62 21.36
N VAL A 939 -5.29 -6.75 21.90
CA VAL A 939 -4.44 -7.85 22.36
C VAL A 939 -4.89 -9.11 21.65
N ASP A 940 -3.95 -9.77 20.98
CA ASP A 940 -4.19 -11.02 20.27
C ASP A 940 -3.26 -12.10 20.82
N LEU A 941 -3.76 -13.31 21.02
CA LEU A 941 -3.06 -14.42 21.63
C LEU A 941 -3.12 -15.67 20.75
N ARG A 942 -2.07 -16.47 20.78
CA ARG A 942 -1.99 -17.79 20.14
C ARG A 942 -1.45 -18.82 21.10
N LEU A 943 -2.11 -19.96 21.15
CA LEU A 943 -1.61 -21.18 21.77
C LEU A 943 -1.41 -22.24 20.69
N THR A 944 -0.22 -22.81 20.62
CA THR A 944 0.12 -23.86 19.66
C THR A 944 0.55 -25.10 20.40
N LYS A 945 0.09 -26.28 19.95
CA LYS A 945 0.53 -27.60 20.44
C LYS A 945 1.18 -28.38 19.32
N GLY A 946 2.45 -28.72 19.47
CA GLY A 946 3.15 -29.68 18.60
C GLY A 946 2.78 -31.12 18.95
N ILE A 947 2.53 -31.91 17.92
CA ILE A 947 2.21 -33.36 18.03
C ILE A 947 3.06 -34.11 17.00
N LYS A 948 3.92 -34.99 17.45
CA LYS A 948 4.70 -35.87 16.57
C LYS A 948 3.84 -37.05 16.18
N LEU A 949 3.36 -37.10 14.93
CA LEU A 949 2.59 -38.22 14.41
C LEU A 949 3.49 -39.41 14.04
N THR A 950 4.64 -39.10 13.43
CA THR A 950 5.71 -40.05 13.11
C THR A 950 7.07 -39.37 13.28
N SER A 951 8.16 -40.05 13.04
CA SER A 951 9.51 -39.48 13.03
C SER A 951 9.70 -38.38 12.01
N ARG A 952 8.89 -38.33 10.96
CA ARG A 952 8.96 -37.37 9.86
C ARG A 952 7.75 -36.40 9.78
N VAL A 953 6.61 -36.79 10.35
CA VAL A 953 5.36 -36.02 10.25
C VAL A 953 5.06 -35.33 11.58
N ARG A 954 4.94 -34.02 11.55
CA ARG A 954 4.56 -33.19 12.69
C ARG A 954 3.26 -32.44 12.39
N LEU A 955 2.32 -32.52 13.35
CA LEU A 955 1.10 -31.71 13.36
C LEU A 955 1.26 -30.61 14.43
N GLN A 956 0.89 -29.38 14.08
CA GLN A 956 0.71 -28.30 15.05
C GLN A 956 -0.77 -27.93 15.08
N ALA A 957 -1.41 -28.08 16.23
CA ALA A 957 -2.74 -27.56 16.48
C ALA A 957 -2.62 -26.12 16.99
N ILE A 958 -3.44 -25.21 16.47
CA ILE A 958 -3.37 -23.77 16.72
C ILE A 958 -4.73 -23.29 17.23
N LEU A 959 -4.69 -22.49 18.29
CA LEU A 959 -5.83 -21.74 18.80
C LEU A 959 -5.45 -20.26 18.84
N ASP A 960 -6.14 -19.42 18.09
CA ASP A 960 -5.98 -17.98 18.07
C ASP A 960 -7.18 -17.29 18.72
N LEU A 961 -6.89 -16.32 19.58
CA LEU A 961 -7.88 -15.40 20.16
C LEU A 961 -7.49 -13.97 19.77
N TYR A 962 -8.28 -13.36 18.90
CA TYR A 962 -8.10 -11.97 18.48
C TYR A 962 -9.02 -11.05 19.25
N ASN A 963 -8.55 -9.82 19.53
CA ASN A 963 -9.26 -8.84 20.34
C ASN A 963 -9.77 -9.47 21.67
N VAL A 964 -8.86 -10.06 22.42
CA VAL A 964 -9.17 -10.82 23.67
C VAL A 964 -10.02 -10.01 24.64
N MET A 965 -9.79 -8.70 24.71
CA MET A 965 -10.54 -7.78 25.59
C MET A 965 -11.96 -7.49 25.07
N ASN A 966 -12.33 -7.97 23.89
CA ASN A 966 -13.59 -7.66 23.22
C ASN A 966 -13.85 -6.15 23.10
N ALA A 967 -12.79 -5.37 22.87
CA ALA A 967 -12.86 -3.92 22.76
C ALA A 967 -13.76 -3.50 21.59
N SER A 968 -14.56 -2.46 21.81
CA SER A 968 -15.50 -1.88 20.84
C SER A 968 -15.11 -0.46 20.46
N THR A 969 -13.83 -0.17 20.32
CA THR A 969 -13.31 1.16 20.02
C THR A 969 -13.94 1.72 18.76
N VAL A 970 -14.49 2.94 18.84
CA VAL A 970 -15.04 3.67 17.69
C VAL A 970 -13.91 4.04 16.74
N LEU A 971 -14.06 3.70 15.46
CA LEU A 971 -13.05 3.91 14.43
C LEU A 971 -13.27 5.18 13.62
N ALA A 972 -14.53 5.55 13.37
CA ALA A 972 -14.91 6.76 12.67
C ALA A 972 -16.26 7.27 13.17
N VAL A 973 -16.50 8.59 13.05
CA VAL A 973 -17.75 9.24 13.39
C VAL A 973 -18.19 10.17 12.27
N ASN A 974 -19.52 10.45 12.22
CA ASN A 974 -20.05 11.45 11.32
C ASN A 974 -19.49 12.84 11.68
N SER A 975 -18.83 13.50 10.74
CA SER A 975 -18.28 14.85 10.89
C SER A 975 -19.30 15.95 10.64
N THR A 976 -20.41 15.67 9.94
CA THR A 976 -21.46 16.66 9.67
C THR A 976 -22.18 17.03 10.96
N TYR A 977 -22.08 18.30 11.34
CA TYR A 977 -22.73 18.81 12.52
C TYR A 977 -24.26 18.75 12.41
N GLY A 978 -24.93 18.38 13.50
CA GLY A 978 -26.37 18.22 13.59
C GLY A 978 -26.73 17.08 14.55
N SER A 979 -27.96 16.55 14.46
CA SER A 979 -28.45 15.46 15.33
C SER A 979 -27.66 14.16 15.21
N ALA A 980 -27.08 13.90 14.05
CA ALA A 980 -26.25 12.71 13.81
C ALA A 980 -24.75 12.94 14.00
N TRP A 981 -24.30 14.14 14.41
CA TRP A 981 -22.91 14.43 14.66
C TRP A 981 -22.31 13.56 15.77
N GLN A 982 -21.09 13.08 15.58
CA GLN A 982 -20.38 12.10 16.42
C GLN A 982 -21.04 10.71 16.50
N ARG A 983 -22.08 10.44 15.71
CA ARG A 983 -22.59 9.08 15.58
C ARG A 983 -21.50 8.22 14.91
N PRO A 984 -21.17 7.04 15.46
CA PRO A 984 -20.26 6.12 14.78
C PRO A 984 -20.79 5.73 13.40
N VAL A 985 -19.95 5.87 12.39
CA VAL A 985 -20.28 5.54 10.99
C VAL A 985 -19.15 4.76 10.35
N SER A 986 -19.49 3.97 9.35
CA SER A 986 -18.48 3.32 8.53
C SER A 986 -17.70 4.36 7.71
N ASP A 987 -16.38 4.23 7.66
CA ASP A 987 -15.54 5.10 6.85
C ASP A 987 -15.47 4.59 5.41
N ASN A 988 -16.14 5.29 4.50
CA ASN A 988 -16.16 4.98 3.08
C ASN A 988 -14.88 5.38 2.32
N ALA A 989 -14.08 6.29 2.86
CA ALA A 989 -12.87 6.79 2.18
C ALA A 989 -11.84 5.68 1.96
N ILE A 990 -11.84 4.65 2.80
CA ILE A 990 -10.94 3.47 2.70
C ILE A 990 -11.74 2.21 2.31
N GLY A 991 -12.92 2.37 1.72
CA GLY A 991 -13.77 1.27 1.27
C GLY A 991 -14.56 0.57 2.40
N GLY A 992 -15.12 1.33 3.35
CA GLY A 992 -16.02 0.86 4.39
C GLY A 992 -15.32 0.14 5.55
N VAL A 993 -14.63 0.86 6.41
CA VAL A 993 -14.22 0.35 7.73
C VAL A 993 -15.46 0.30 8.62
N ASP A 994 -15.63 -0.77 9.39
CA ASP A 994 -16.72 -0.84 10.37
C ASP A 994 -16.69 0.37 11.31
N PRO A 995 -17.84 0.83 11.83
CA PRO A 995 -17.88 2.00 12.72
C PRO A 995 -17.12 1.78 14.03
N ILE A 996 -16.98 0.53 14.44
CA ILE A 996 -16.25 0.11 15.63
C ILE A 996 -15.31 -1.06 15.32
N LEU A 997 -14.31 -1.26 16.17
CA LEU A 997 -13.43 -2.43 16.07
C LEU A 997 -14.28 -3.72 16.17
N PRO A 998 -14.12 -4.69 15.26
CA PRO A 998 -14.83 -5.97 15.32
C PRO A 998 -14.65 -6.69 16.66
N GLY A 999 -15.65 -7.45 17.08
CA GLY A 999 -15.64 -8.19 18.32
C GLY A 999 -14.56 -9.27 18.39
N ARG A 1000 -14.37 -9.84 19.58
CA ARG A 1000 -13.41 -10.95 19.80
C ARG A 1000 -13.70 -12.11 18.86
N LEU A 1001 -12.63 -12.58 18.18
CA LEU A 1001 -12.71 -13.67 17.22
C LEU A 1001 -11.83 -14.84 17.69
N ILE A 1002 -12.38 -16.04 17.67
CA ILE A 1002 -11.64 -17.29 17.94
C ILE A 1002 -11.43 -18.01 16.62
N GLN A 1003 -10.20 -18.45 16.36
CA GLN A 1003 -9.85 -19.24 15.18
C GLN A 1003 -9.13 -20.53 15.59
N PHE A 1004 -9.47 -21.61 14.92
CA PHE A 1004 -8.75 -22.87 15.00
C PHE A 1004 -7.89 -23.06 13.76
N GLY A 1005 -6.70 -23.56 13.96
CA GLY A 1005 -5.78 -23.85 12.89
C GLY A 1005 -5.05 -25.17 13.07
N ALA A 1006 -4.54 -25.66 11.99
CA ALA A 1006 -3.66 -26.83 11.97
C ALA A 1006 -2.55 -26.62 10.94
N GLN A 1007 -1.34 -27.03 11.29
CA GLN A 1007 -0.22 -27.07 10.36
C GLN A 1007 0.38 -28.47 10.35
N LEU A 1008 0.38 -29.10 9.19
CA LEU A 1008 1.04 -30.37 8.95
C LEU A 1008 2.37 -30.13 8.22
N LYS A 1009 3.44 -30.71 8.70
CA LYS A 1009 4.76 -30.70 8.07
C LYS A 1009 5.30 -32.12 7.96
N PHE A 1010 5.85 -32.41 6.77
CA PHE A 1010 6.52 -33.70 6.45
C PHE A 1010 7.96 -33.42 5.98
#